data_dc335ed57189b842946ca75fe9767384
#
_entry.id   dc335ed57189b842946ca75fe9767384
#
_cell.length_a   1.000
_cell.length_b   1.000
_cell.length_c   1.000
_cell.angle_alpha   90.00
_cell.angle_beta   90.00
_cell.angle_gamma   90.00
#
_symmetry.space_group_name_H-M   'P 1'
#
loop_
_entity.id
_entity.type
_entity.pdbx_description
1 polymer ?
#
loop_
_entity_poly.entity_id
_entity_poly.type
_entity_poly.pdbx_seq_one_letter_code
_entity_poly.pdbx_strand_id
1 'polypeptide(L)'
;MLKKKAKWLPVVITDFLCLTVVIAFLNCLPTKLFNSPTSYVLEASNGTLLSASIAGDGQWRFPVSNNVPQKFIACITTFEDKRFYRHPGVDPFAMGRAIRQNLNAKSVVSGGSTLSMQVVRLSKKKNRTLFNKITEVIQSFRLELSHSKKEILEIYAANAPFGSNVVGLEAASWRYYGRSPNTLSWGEMATLAVLPNSPSLVHPGKNASRLIKKRNDLLDKLLKLKVIDQQTANLSKLESIPDKPLPLPQNATHLMTWFKRDYHNLGMESTRIGSTINEDLQLKLNDILKRFNNRYKANGINNIASLVLDVKTGTVISYIGNVYQPEEPEMESHVDMIRANRSPGSTLKPLLYASMLDDGFLLPKTLIADIPTQISGYSPQNYDLGYDGAIPADRALSRSLNIPAVKMLQQYKYQRFYDKLKQFKFSTLTMPADHYGLSLILGGSEVTMWDLSAAYLGMARSLNHFNDYKGRYNVHDYDEPVYNQQNTHRDTRFDQYESEINSIIDQGSIWNTFNAMEELMRPGEEGLWEQFTSSQRLAWKTGTSFGFRDAWAIGITPQYVVCVWAGNADGEGRPGLTGVDIAAPVMFDIFKQLPAGKWFATPKSKLKKILICKQSGYKASDFCPDQVEQLSSPKGERTSICPYHKMIHLDKSMRFQVTDNCVSVSDMINKSWFVLPPTMEYYYKIKNSGYRTLPPYMEGCEVGEAFQVMEMIYPKNNAIVYIPLEFNGEKGKIVLSATHRGNGAKIFWHLDGMFIGTTTNFHQMAISPSVGQHQLTIVDDKGERLVQSFMVLDKDKKP
;
A
#
# COMPACT_ATOMS: atom_id res chain seq x y z
N MET A 1 47.82 -74.33 17.47
CA MET A 1 46.83 -73.24 17.17
C MET A 1 47.41 -71.80 17.13
N LEU A 2 48.52 -71.48 17.69
CA LEU A 2 49.17 -70.15 17.78
C LEU A 2 49.82 -69.66 16.45
N LYS A 3 50.29 -70.54 15.59
CA LYS A 3 50.96 -70.15 14.32
C LYS A 3 49.95 -69.75 13.17
N LYS A 4 48.70 -70.09 13.25
CA LYS A 4 47.69 -69.65 12.27
C LYS A 4 47.16 -68.22 12.56
N LYS A 5 47.14 -67.80 13.82
CA LYS A 5 46.75 -66.45 14.22
C LYS A 5 47.73 -65.35 13.78
N ALA A 6 49.05 -65.69 13.66
CA ALA A 6 50.04 -64.67 13.26
C ALA A 6 50.00 -64.29 11.75
N LYS A 7 49.34 -65.08 10.88
CA LYS A 7 49.24 -64.77 9.45
C LYS A 7 48.04 -63.81 9.11
N TRP A 8 47.07 -63.74 9.99
CA TRP A 8 45.85 -62.89 9.78
C TRP A 8 46.05 -61.50 10.36
N LEU A 9 47.00 -61.31 11.30
CA LEU A 9 47.20 -60.01 11.93
C LEU A 9 47.58 -58.89 10.94
N PRO A 10 48.60 -59.15 9.99
CA PRO A 10 48.93 -58.10 8.98
C PRO A 10 47.76 -57.80 7.99
N VAL A 11 46.93 -58.79 7.68
CA VAL A 11 45.76 -58.59 6.79
C VAL A 11 44.73 -57.71 7.49
N VAL A 12 44.36 -57.99 8.74
CA VAL A 12 43.42 -57.19 9.53
C VAL A 12 43.95 -55.75 9.73
N ILE A 13 45.26 -55.59 9.99
CA ILE A 13 45.88 -54.26 10.13
C ILE A 13 45.82 -53.49 8.78
N THR A 14 46.09 -54.18 7.66
CA THR A 14 46.00 -53.57 6.31
C THR A 14 44.61 -53.19 5.96
N ASP A 15 43.58 -54.05 6.21
CA ASP A 15 42.17 -53.76 5.97
C ASP A 15 41.70 -52.58 6.85
N PHE A 16 42.08 -52.53 8.13
CA PHE A 16 41.78 -51.44 9.03
C PHE A 16 42.41 -50.13 8.56
N LEU A 17 43.69 -50.20 8.11
CA LEU A 17 44.37 -49.01 7.55
C LEU A 17 43.71 -48.54 6.26
N CYS A 18 43.36 -49.45 5.36
CA CYS A 18 42.60 -49.12 4.13
C CYS A 18 41.25 -48.48 4.45
N LEU A 19 40.51 -49.06 5.40
CA LEU A 19 39.22 -48.52 5.83
C LEU A 19 39.35 -47.12 6.41
N THR A 20 40.37 -46.90 7.25
CA THR A 20 40.66 -45.60 7.84
C THR A 20 41.01 -44.54 6.79
N VAL A 21 41.83 -44.90 5.78
CA VAL A 21 42.16 -44.03 4.63
C VAL A 21 40.93 -43.71 3.81
N VAL A 22 40.06 -44.69 3.55
CA VAL A 22 38.82 -44.48 2.82
C VAL A 22 37.88 -43.55 3.61
N ILE A 23 37.70 -43.74 4.91
CA ILE A 23 36.91 -42.89 5.77
C ILE A 23 37.48 -41.47 5.80
N ALA A 24 38.80 -41.33 5.94
CA ALA A 24 39.47 -40.04 5.91
C ALA A 24 39.31 -39.31 4.56
N PHE A 25 39.39 -40.06 3.46
CA PHE A 25 39.11 -39.52 2.11
C PHE A 25 37.64 -39.08 1.93
N LEU A 26 36.68 -39.89 2.37
CA LEU A 26 35.27 -39.56 2.28
C LEU A 26 34.91 -38.32 3.10
N ASN A 27 35.60 -38.07 4.21
CA ASN A 27 35.36 -36.95 5.09
C ASN A 27 36.36 -35.79 4.90
N CYS A 28 37.23 -35.82 3.87
CA CYS A 28 38.24 -34.78 3.66
C CYS A 28 37.68 -33.44 3.16
N LEU A 29 36.42 -33.40 2.68
CA LEU A 29 35.68 -32.19 2.32
C LEU A 29 34.52 -31.97 3.28
N PRO A 30 34.27 -30.70 3.71
CA PRO A 30 33.07 -30.37 4.50
C PRO A 30 31.81 -30.48 3.65
N THR A 31 30.68 -30.79 4.27
CA THR A 31 29.36 -30.86 3.62
C THR A 31 29.01 -29.55 2.93
N LYS A 32 29.32 -28.39 3.53
CA LYS A 32 29.20 -27.08 2.95
C LYS A 32 30.58 -26.51 2.65
N LEU A 33 30.92 -26.41 1.37
CA LEU A 33 32.24 -25.98 0.90
C LEU A 33 32.54 -24.51 1.23
N PHE A 34 31.52 -23.65 1.16
CA PHE A 34 31.67 -22.22 1.41
C PHE A 34 30.67 -21.77 2.47
N ASN A 35 31.18 -21.19 3.58
CA ASN A 35 30.43 -20.63 4.70
C ASN A 35 30.52 -19.11 4.77
N SER A 36 31.07 -18.47 3.71
CA SER A 36 31.11 -16.99 3.66
C SER A 36 29.73 -16.40 3.51
N PRO A 37 29.43 -15.23 4.17
CA PRO A 37 28.15 -14.57 4.03
C PRO A 37 27.89 -14.16 2.58
N THR A 38 26.64 -14.20 2.17
CA THR A 38 26.19 -13.77 0.84
C THR A 38 25.46 -12.43 0.90
N SER A 39 25.52 -11.69 -0.19
CA SER A 39 24.72 -10.48 -0.41
C SER A 39 23.23 -10.81 -0.41
N TYR A 40 22.41 -9.90 0.12
CA TYR A 40 20.98 -9.99 -0.14
C TYR A 40 20.70 -9.52 -1.57
N VAL A 41 19.90 -10.27 -2.30
CA VAL A 41 19.56 -10.04 -3.71
C VAL A 41 18.06 -10.07 -3.89
N LEU A 42 17.51 -8.99 -4.42
CA LEU A 42 16.09 -8.84 -4.76
C LEU A 42 15.94 -8.80 -6.27
N GLU A 43 15.19 -9.75 -6.83
CA GLU A 43 14.92 -9.87 -8.27
C GLU A 43 13.48 -9.52 -8.59
N ALA A 44 13.25 -8.97 -9.77
CA ALA A 44 11.94 -8.78 -10.36
C ALA A 44 11.31 -10.11 -10.75
N SER A 45 10.06 -10.07 -11.20
CA SER A 45 9.30 -11.27 -11.63
C SER A 45 9.94 -12.01 -12.81
N ASN A 46 10.73 -11.32 -13.62
CA ASN A 46 11.47 -11.87 -14.75
C ASN A 46 12.92 -12.31 -14.41
N GLY A 47 13.32 -12.21 -13.13
CA GLY A 47 14.66 -12.57 -12.66
C GLY A 47 15.72 -11.47 -12.83
N THR A 48 15.35 -10.26 -13.25
CA THR A 48 16.28 -9.12 -13.33
C THR A 48 16.55 -8.54 -11.93
N LEU A 49 17.76 -8.07 -11.69
CA LEU A 49 18.16 -7.48 -10.41
C LEU A 49 17.46 -6.12 -10.18
N LEU A 50 16.67 -6.03 -9.13
CA LEU A 50 16.07 -4.77 -8.65
C LEU A 50 16.94 -4.04 -7.64
N SER A 51 17.52 -4.78 -6.70
CA SER A 51 18.39 -4.25 -5.65
C SER A 51 19.29 -5.34 -5.07
N ALA A 52 20.44 -4.94 -4.57
CA ALA A 52 21.30 -5.83 -3.78
C ALA A 52 21.94 -5.07 -2.62
N SER A 53 22.24 -5.80 -1.54
CA SER A 53 22.94 -5.29 -0.36
C SER A 53 24.24 -6.05 -0.16
N ILE A 54 25.33 -5.35 0.15
CA ILE A 54 26.64 -5.95 0.38
C ILE A 54 26.59 -6.98 1.52
N ALA A 55 27.37 -8.06 1.41
CA ALA A 55 27.46 -9.09 2.44
C ALA A 55 28.13 -8.55 3.72
N GLY A 56 27.91 -9.22 4.85
CA GLY A 56 28.44 -8.81 6.15
C GLY A 56 29.97 -8.76 6.25
N ASP A 57 30.68 -9.40 5.33
CA ASP A 57 32.14 -9.35 5.22
C ASP A 57 32.66 -8.27 4.24
N GLY A 58 31.81 -7.37 3.79
CA GLY A 58 32.16 -6.29 2.87
C GLY A 58 32.38 -6.74 1.42
N GLN A 59 32.00 -7.96 1.06
CA GLN A 59 32.12 -8.47 -0.30
C GLN A 59 30.77 -8.45 -1.02
N TRP A 60 30.77 -8.13 -2.31
CA TRP A 60 29.66 -8.38 -3.21
C TRP A 60 29.71 -9.83 -3.64
N ARG A 61 28.95 -10.69 -2.98
CA ARG A 61 28.89 -12.13 -3.23
C ARG A 61 27.45 -12.57 -3.30
N PHE A 62 26.94 -12.75 -4.50
CA PHE A 62 25.57 -13.21 -4.70
C PHE A 62 25.45 -14.70 -4.36
N PRO A 63 24.29 -15.18 -3.89
CA PRO A 63 24.03 -16.60 -3.70
C PRO A 63 24.26 -17.40 -4.99
N VAL A 64 24.63 -18.67 -4.85
CA VAL A 64 24.88 -19.56 -6.01
C VAL A 64 23.67 -19.56 -6.95
N SER A 65 23.94 -19.35 -8.24
CA SER A 65 22.96 -19.45 -9.31
C SER A 65 23.21 -20.72 -10.13
N ASN A 66 22.15 -21.45 -10.46
CA ASN A 66 22.20 -22.66 -11.28
C ASN A 66 22.32 -22.36 -12.78
N ASN A 67 22.46 -21.07 -13.14
CA ASN A 67 22.48 -20.61 -14.53
C ASN A 67 23.82 -19.93 -14.86
N VAL A 68 24.84 -20.72 -15.20
CA VAL A 68 26.13 -20.21 -15.69
C VAL A 68 26.07 -20.13 -17.22
N PRO A 69 26.29 -18.93 -17.83
CA PRO A 69 26.20 -18.78 -19.29
C PRO A 69 27.19 -19.64 -20.05
N GLN A 70 26.77 -20.25 -21.16
CA GLN A 70 27.60 -21.09 -21.99
C GLN A 70 28.85 -20.37 -22.53
N LYS A 71 28.72 -19.06 -22.84
CA LYS A 71 29.86 -18.20 -23.23
C LYS A 71 30.93 -18.15 -22.12
N PHE A 72 30.51 -18.02 -20.85
CA PHE A 72 31.47 -18.04 -19.72
C PHE A 72 32.13 -19.41 -19.56
N ILE A 73 31.35 -20.50 -19.67
CA ILE A 73 31.87 -21.86 -19.59
C ILE A 73 32.92 -22.05 -20.66
N ALA A 74 32.64 -21.68 -21.91
CA ALA A 74 33.61 -21.82 -23.00
C ALA A 74 34.87 -20.98 -22.76
N CYS A 75 34.74 -19.75 -22.26
CA CYS A 75 35.85 -18.86 -21.96
C CYS A 75 36.71 -19.42 -20.82
N ILE A 76 36.09 -19.78 -19.68
CA ILE A 76 36.84 -20.20 -18.48
C ILE A 76 37.54 -21.57 -18.67
N THR A 77 36.88 -22.53 -19.31
CA THR A 77 37.48 -23.83 -19.59
C THR A 77 38.63 -23.71 -20.59
N THR A 78 38.48 -22.86 -21.65
CA THR A 78 39.55 -22.59 -22.60
C THR A 78 40.73 -21.89 -21.96
N PHE A 79 40.50 -21.00 -20.98
CA PHE A 79 41.54 -20.23 -20.32
C PHE A 79 42.25 -20.99 -19.21
N GLU A 80 41.49 -21.60 -18.29
CA GLU A 80 42.03 -22.23 -17.07
C GLU A 80 42.22 -23.75 -17.18
N ASP A 81 41.34 -24.47 -17.90
CA ASP A 81 41.29 -25.95 -17.88
C ASP A 81 40.72 -26.56 -19.18
N LYS A 82 41.57 -26.63 -20.22
CA LYS A 82 41.17 -27.10 -21.57
C LYS A 82 40.59 -28.51 -21.62
N ARG A 83 40.93 -29.36 -20.64
CA ARG A 83 40.51 -30.78 -20.56
C ARG A 83 39.55 -31.03 -19.40
N PHE A 84 38.87 -30.00 -18.91
CA PHE A 84 38.00 -30.04 -17.74
C PHE A 84 37.03 -31.22 -17.75
N TYR A 85 36.43 -31.51 -18.88
CA TYR A 85 35.46 -32.61 -19.01
C TYR A 85 36.12 -34.02 -19.16
N ARG A 86 37.46 -34.09 -19.23
CA ARG A 86 38.21 -35.36 -19.51
C ARG A 86 39.00 -35.90 -18.33
N HIS A 87 39.09 -35.17 -17.22
CA HIS A 87 39.84 -35.61 -16.06
C HIS A 87 38.99 -35.64 -14.80
N PRO A 88 39.32 -36.51 -13.82
CA PRO A 88 38.60 -36.65 -12.54
C PRO A 88 39.15 -35.72 -11.45
N GLY A 89 39.25 -34.41 -11.72
CA GLY A 89 39.70 -33.39 -10.76
C GLY A 89 41.12 -32.90 -10.95
N VAL A 90 42.01 -33.71 -11.51
CA VAL A 90 43.42 -33.37 -11.77
C VAL A 90 43.77 -33.75 -13.22
N ASP A 91 44.52 -32.88 -13.91
CA ASP A 91 45.05 -33.10 -15.24
C ASP A 91 46.53 -33.44 -15.19
N PRO A 92 46.94 -34.75 -15.26
CA PRO A 92 48.35 -35.16 -15.18
C PRO A 92 49.22 -34.56 -16.29
N PHE A 93 48.64 -34.43 -17.53
CA PHE A 93 49.40 -33.87 -18.65
C PHE A 93 49.65 -32.36 -18.51
N ALA A 94 48.68 -31.64 -17.96
CA ALA A 94 48.88 -30.22 -17.64
C ALA A 94 49.88 -30.00 -16.53
N MET A 95 49.84 -30.86 -15.51
CA MET A 95 50.88 -30.86 -14.44
C MET A 95 52.26 -31.15 -14.96
N GLY A 96 52.43 -32.21 -15.77
CA GLY A 96 53.75 -32.56 -16.35
C GLY A 96 54.29 -31.45 -17.26
N ARG A 97 53.42 -30.84 -18.07
CA ARG A 97 53.80 -29.70 -18.90
C ARG A 97 54.23 -28.51 -18.05
N ALA A 98 53.50 -28.17 -16.99
CA ALA A 98 53.81 -27.04 -16.10
C ALA A 98 55.11 -27.25 -15.35
N ILE A 99 55.40 -28.50 -14.85
CA ILE A 99 56.69 -28.86 -14.23
C ILE A 99 57.82 -28.63 -15.22
N ARG A 100 57.72 -29.16 -16.44
CA ARG A 100 58.75 -29.01 -17.48
C ARG A 100 59.01 -27.53 -17.83
N GLN A 101 57.95 -26.71 -17.98
CA GLN A 101 58.06 -25.28 -18.30
C GLN A 101 58.71 -24.49 -17.16
N ASN A 102 58.37 -24.78 -15.90
CA ASN A 102 58.89 -24.07 -14.75
C ASN A 102 60.38 -24.46 -14.48
N LEU A 103 60.74 -25.72 -14.71
CA LEU A 103 62.13 -26.15 -14.64
C LEU A 103 63.00 -25.47 -15.70
N ASN A 104 62.56 -25.42 -16.94
CA ASN A 104 63.25 -24.74 -18.06
C ASN A 104 63.40 -23.23 -17.82
N ALA A 105 62.38 -22.57 -17.27
CA ALA A 105 62.38 -21.13 -17.01
C ALA A 105 63.06 -20.72 -15.69
N LYS A 106 63.43 -21.70 -14.85
CA LYS A 106 63.94 -21.47 -13.48
C LYS A 106 63.06 -20.54 -12.61
N SER A 107 61.78 -20.44 -12.98
CA SER A 107 60.74 -19.59 -12.33
C SER A 107 59.37 -20.17 -12.58
N VAL A 108 58.35 -19.79 -11.76
CA VAL A 108 56.98 -20.26 -11.93
C VAL A 108 56.32 -19.48 -13.08
N VAL A 109 56.41 -20.02 -14.29
CA VAL A 109 55.84 -19.44 -15.53
C VAL A 109 54.53 -20.11 -15.98
N SER A 110 54.24 -21.32 -15.48
CA SER A 110 53.05 -22.09 -15.87
C SER A 110 52.42 -22.76 -14.66
N GLY A 111 51.09 -22.78 -14.62
CA GLY A 111 50.25 -23.46 -13.62
C GLY A 111 49.63 -24.74 -14.19
N GLY A 112 49.58 -25.81 -13.40
CA GLY A 112 48.89 -27.06 -13.72
C GLY A 112 47.67 -27.29 -12.83
N SER A 113 47.07 -26.26 -12.26
CA SER A 113 45.84 -26.38 -11.45
C SER A 113 44.60 -26.42 -12.30
N THR A 114 43.71 -27.37 -12.06
CA THR A 114 42.39 -27.51 -12.70
C THR A 114 41.38 -26.60 -12.02
N LEU A 115 40.21 -26.43 -12.62
CA LEU A 115 39.07 -25.69 -12.02
C LEU A 115 38.61 -26.33 -10.70
N SER A 116 38.59 -27.70 -10.62
CA SER A 116 38.22 -28.42 -9.40
C SER A 116 39.25 -28.15 -8.26
N MET A 117 40.54 -28.12 -8.58
CA MET A 117 41.58 -27.71 -7.60
C MET A 117 41.43 -26.25 -7.17
N GLN A 118 41.01 -25.36 -8.06
CA GLN A 118 40.75 -23.96 -7.72
C GLN A 118 39.52 -23.81 -6.80
N VAL A 119 38.45 -24.56 -6.99
CA VAL A 119 37.27 -24.58 -6.09
C VAL A 119 37.72 -25.00 -4.67
N VAL A 120 38.47 -26.10 -4.54
CA VAL A 120 38.99 -26.57 -3.25
C VAL A 120 39.86 -25.50 -2.58
N ARG A 121 40.74 -24.86 -3.32
CA ARG A 121 41.60 -23.81 -2.80
C ARG A 121 40.81 -22.60 -2.30
N LEU A 122 39.81 -22.16 -3.08
CA LEU A 122 38.97 -21.02 -2.71
C LEU A 122 38.15 -21.29 -1.45
N SER A 123 37.75 -22.54 -1.20
CA SER A 123 36.98 -22.90 0.01
C SER A 123 37.80 -22.79 1.31
N LYS A 124 39.14 -22.93 1.24
CA LYS A 124 39.98 -23.02 2.45
C LYS A 124 40.84 -21.78 2.77
N LYS A 125 40.99 -20.83 1.86
CA LYS A 125 41.79 -19.59 2.03
C LYS A 125 43.20 -19.84 2.62
N LYS A 126 43.85 -20.99 2.31
CA LYS A 126 45.17 -21.37 2.85
C LYS A 126 46.33 -20.85 1.98
N ASN A 127 47.46 -20.62 2.60
CA ASN A 127 48.70 -20.23 1.92
C ASN A 127 49.21 -21.32 0.95
N ARG A 128 49.94 -20.92 -0.10
CA ARG A 128 50.50 -21.83 -1.12
C ARG A 128 51.71 -22.53 -0.60
N THR A 129 51.56 -23.74 -0.01
CA THR A 129 52.63 -24.65 0.39
C THR A 129 52.54 -25.95 -0.43
N LEU A 130 53.65 -26.72 -0.51
CA LEU A 130 53.64 -28.01 -1.20
C LEU A 130 52.65 -28.99 -0.57
N PHE A 131 52.55 -29.00 0.76
CA PHE A 131 51.60 -29.82 1.51
C PHE A 131 50.14 -29.47 1.15
N ASN A 132 49.81 -28.17 1.13
CA ASN A 132 48.46 -27.73 0.72
C ASN A 132 48.17 -28.12 -0.73
N LYS A 133 49.18 -28.17 -1.61
CA LYS A 133 49.01 -28.59 -2.99
C LYS A 133 48.64 -30.08 -3.11
N ILE A 134 49.28 -30.96 -2.32
CA ILE A 134 48.92 -32.40 -2.25
C ILE A 134 47.51 -32.55 -1.70
N THR A 135 47.15 -31.80 -0.67
CA THR A 135 45.80 -31.81 -0.11
C THR A 135 44.74 -31.33 -1.14
N GLU A 136 45.03 -30.28 -1.93
CA GLU A 136 44.15 -29.81 -3.04
C GLU A 136 43.91 -30.93 -4.07
N VAL A 137 44.96 -31.71 -4.42
CA VAL A 137 44.85 -32.85 -5.34
C VAL A 137 43.88 -33.90 -4.82
N ILE A 138 44.09 -34.38 -3.57
CA ILE A 138 43.22 -35.41 -2.96
C ILE A 138 41.79 -34.92 -2.88
N GLN A 139 41.56 -33.68 -2.45
CA GLN A 139 40.25 -33.09 -2.27
C GLN A 139 39.54 -32.77 -3.59
N SER A 140 40.32 -32.47 -4.67
CA SER A 140 39.71 -32.31 -6.00
C SER A 140 39.15 -33.61 -6.57
N PHE A 141 39.80 -34.77 -6.30
CA PHE A 141 39.22 -36.07 -6.61
C PHE A 141 37.93 -36.32 -5.81
N ARG A 142 37.92 -36.00 -4.52
CA ARG A 142 36.73 -36.14 -3.67
C ARG A 142 35.57 -35.22 -4.15
N LEU A 143 35.89 -33.97 -4.56
CA LEU A 143 34.95 -33.04 -5.13
C LEU A 143 34.26 -33.59 -6.38
N GLU A 144 35.02 -34.13 -7.30
CA GLU A 144 34.51 -34.73 -8.56
C GLU A 144 33.67 -35.99 -8.36
N LEU A 145 33.92 -36.71 -7.24
CA LEU A 145 33.04 -37.85 -6.86
C LEU A 145 31.71 -37.42 -6.25
N SER A 146 31.63 -36.21 -5.72
CA SER A 146 30.45 -35.69 -5.01
C SER A 146 29.64 -34.68 -5.80
N HIS A 147 30.23 -34.07 -6.82
CA HIS A 147 29.59 -33.01 -7.63
C HIS A 147 29.84 -33.25 -9.11
N SER A 148 28.83 -33.01 -9.91
CA SER A 148 28.95 -33.02 -11.37
C SER A 148 29.85 -31.90 -11.87
N LYS A 149 30.34 -32.01 -13.11
CA LYS A 149 31.10 -30.93 -13.77
C LYS A 149 30.35 -29.62 -13.83
N LYS A 150 29.02 -29.69 -14.01
CA LYS A 150 28.12 -28.52 -14.03
C LYS A 150 28.12 -27.86 -12.66
N GLU A 151 27.88 -28.60 -11.60
CA GLU A 151 27.88 -28.06 -10.23
C GLU A 151 29.24 -27.47 -9.83
N ILE A 152 30.36 -28.09 -10.24
CA ILE A 152 31.71 -27.54 -10.00
C ILE A 152 31.88 -26.17 -10.68
N LEU A 153 31.39 -26.01 -11.90
CA LEU A 153 31.40 -24.72 -12.61
C LEU A 153 30.47 -23.68 -11.94
N GLU A 154 29.30 -24.07 -11.46
CA GLU A 154 28.39 -23.22 -10.70
C GLU A 154 29.04 -22.73 -9.39
N ILE A 155 29.65 -23.64 -8.63
CA ILE A 155 30.37 -23.32 -7.41
C ILE A 155 31.59 -22.40 -7.71
N TYR A 156 32.35 -22.68 -8.77
CA TYR A 156 33.45 -21.82 -9.20
C TYR A 156 32.93 -20.42 -9.58
N ALA A 157 31.94 -20.35 -10.44
CA ALA A 157 31.35 -19.08 -10.91
C ALA A 157 30.83 -18.24 -9.75
N ALA A 158 30.28 -18.85 -8.69
CA ALA A 158 29.75 -18.14 -7.54
C ALA A 158 30.84 -17.65 -6.56
N ASN A 159 32.01 -18.28 -6.53
CA ASN A 159 33.01 -18.03 -5.48
C ASN A 159 34.39 -17.54 -5.99
N ALA A 160 34.57 -17.46 -7.32
CA ALA A 160 35.80 -16.92 -7.88
C ALA A 160 35.92 -15.40 -7.62
N PRO A 161 37.15 -14.91 -7.28
CA PRO A 161 37.39 -13.47 -7.08
C PRO A 161 37.55 -12.76 -8.43
N PHE A 162 36.82 -11.65 -8.66
CA PHE A 162 36.89 -10.88 -9.90
C PHE A 162 37.61 -9.52 -9.73
N GLY A 163 38.24 -9.29 -8.60
CA GLY A 163 38.98 -8.07 -8.27
C GLY A 163 38.19 -7.14 -7.34
N SER A 164 38.92 -6.25 -6.63
CA SER A 164 38.34 -5.43 -5.58
C SER A 164 37.59 -6.29 -4.55
N ASN A 165 36.39 -5.86 -4.17
CA ASN A 165 35.48 -6.60 -3.27
C ASN A 165 34.38 -7.39 -4.00
N VAL A 166 34.64 -7.83 -5.24
CA VAL A 166 33.66 -8.55 -6.08
C VAL A 166 34.02 -10.04 -6.14
N VAL A 167 33.09 -10.88 -5.71
CA VAL A 167 33.19 -12.34 -5.69
C VAL A 167 32.00 -12.93 -6.43
N GLY A 168 32.26 -13.81 -7.37
CA GLY A 168 31.23 -14.45 -8.22
C GLY A 168 30.96 -13.73 -9.53
N LEU A 169 30.67 -14.52 -10.57
CA LEU A 169 30.40 -14.08 -11.93
C LEU A 169 29.23 -13.11 -12.00
N GLU A 170 28.13 -13.41 -11.31
CA GLU A 170 26.93 -12.60 -11.37
C GLU A 170 27.15 -11.21 -10.73
N ALA A 171 27.77 -11.16 -9.56
CA ALA A 171 28.16 -9.89 -8.94
C ALA A 171 29.14 -9.11 -9.85
N ALA A 172 30.08 -9.80 -10.50
CA ALA A 172 31.00 -9.17 -11.44
C ALA A 172 30.31 -8.61 -12.67
N SER A 173 29.36 -9.35 -13.25
CA SER A 173 28.57 -8.88 -14.38
C SER A 173 27.84 -7.58 -14.07
N TRP A 174 27.13 -7.53 -12.95
CA TRP A 174 26.41 -6.33 -12.51
C TRP A 174 27.36 -5.18 -12.13
N ARG A 175 28.46 -5.48 -11.45
CA ARG A 175 29.40 -4.44 -10.99
C ARG A 175 30.28 -3.87 -12.10
N TYR A 176 30.53 -4.61 -13.17
CA TYR A 176 31.39 -4.14 -14.25
C TYR A 176 30.65 -3.78 -15.53
N TYR A 177 29.46 -4.38 -15.77
CA TYR A 177 28.71 -4.19 -17.00
C TYR A 177 27.25 -3.73 -16.79
N GLY A 178 26.78 -3.69 -15.52
CA GLY A 178 25.43 -3.18 -15.17
C GLY A 178 24.29 -4.05 -15.68
N ARG A 179 24.52 -5.33 -15.98
CA ARG A 179 23.50 -6.24 -16.52
C ARG A 179 23.76 -7.71 -16.22
N SER A 180 22.73 -8.52 -16.45
CA SER A 180 22.76 -9.96 -16.20
C SER A 180 23.85 -10.67 -17.01
N PRO A 181 24.52 -11.70 -16.43
CA PRO A 181 25.54 -12.47 -17.13
C PRO A 181 25.08 -13.06 -18.49
N ASN A 182 23.81 -13.43 -18.60
CA ASN A 182 23.28 -14.04 -19.84
C ASN A 182 23.26 -13.08 -21.04
N THR A 183 23.29 -11.76 -20.79
CA THR A 183 23.26 -10.73 -21.84
C THR A 183 24.62 -10.26 -22.29
N LEU A 184 25.70 -10.74 -21.65
CA LEU A 184 27.07 -10.29 -21.96
C LEU A 184 27.55 -10.82 -23.32
N SER A 185 28.38 -10.00 -23.96
CA SER A 185 29.06 -10.33 -25.19
C SER A 185 30.19 -11.36 -25.00
N TRP A 186 30.80 -11.87 -26.10
CA TRP A 186 31.99 -12.71 -26.01
C TRP A 186 33.21 -11.95 -25.47
N GLY A 187 33.38 -10.65 -25.82
CA GLY A 187 34.48 -9.83 -25.30
C GLY A 187 34.37 -9.56 -23.82
N GLU A 188 33.16 -9.28 -23.32
CA GLU A 188 32.85 -9.08 -21.90
C GLU A 188 33.04 -10.37 -21.10
N MET A 189 32.53 -11.51 -21.61
CA MET A 189 32.72 -12.82 -20.97
C MET A 189 34.17 -13.25 -20.92
N ALA A 190 34.94 -13.02 -22.01
CA ALA A 190 36.37 -13.29 -22.03
C ALA A 190 37.11 -12.39 -21.03
N THR A 191 36.70 -11.13 -20.88
CA THR A 191 37.24 -10.22 -19.87
C THR A 191 37.02 -10.78 -18.46
N LEU A 192 35.78 -11.18 -18.15
CA LEU A 192 35.47 -11.78 -16.83
C LEU A 192 36.25 -13.09 -16.61
N ALA A 193 36.36 -13.95 -17.61
CA ALA A 193 37.04 -15.24 -17.47
C ALA A 193 38.56 -15.13 -17.16
N VAL A 194 39.21 -14.05 -17.54
CA VAL A 194 40.65 -13.86 -17.27
C VAL A 194 40.97 -13.17 -15.93
N LEU A 195 39.98 -12.55 -15.27
CA LEU A 195 40.15 -11.81 -14.00
C LEU A 195 40.54 -12.70 -12.81
N PRO A 196 39.95 -13.90 -12.58
CA PRO A 196 40.27 -14.73 -11.42
C PRO A 196 41.72 -15.20 -11.35
N ASN A 197 42.41 -15.19 -12.48
CA ASN A 197 43.82 -15.60 -12.56
C ASN A 197 44.79 -14.70 -11.77
N SER A 198 44.52 -13.38 -11.68
CA SER A 198 45.37 -12.42 -10.98
C SER A 198 44.56 -11.23 -10.45
N PRO A 199 43.55 -11.43 -9.59
CA PRO A 199 42.56 -10.41 -9.23
C PRO A 199 43.12 -9.22 -8.48
N SER A 200 44.23 -9.35 -7.78
CA SER A 200 44.90 -8.23 -7.07
C SER A 200 45.75 -7.35 -7.98
N LEU A 201 46.22 -7.90 -9.09
CA LEU A 201 47.16 -7.23 -10.01
C LEU A 201 46.45 -6.67 -11.25
N VAL A 202 45.42 -7.33 -11.72
CA VAL A 202 44.72 -7.02 -12.96
C VAL A 202 43.22 -7.07 -12.71
N HIS A 203 42.58 -5.92 -12.68
CA HIS A 203 41.12 -5.78 -12.58
C HIS A 203 40.69 -4.46 -13.24
N PRO A 204 39.41 -4.22 -13.54
CA PRO A 204 38.92 -2.92 -14.04
C PRO A 204 39.45 -1.75 -13.21
N GLY A 205 40.06 -0.76 -13.88
CA GLY A 205 40.74 0.36 -13.24
C GLY A 205 42.22 0.12 -12.85
N LYS A 206 42.77 -1.12 -13.04
CA LYS A 206 44.18 -1.40 -12.74
C LYS A 206 44.80 -2.29 -13.81
N ASN A 207 45.90 -1.80 -14.45
CA ASN A 207 46.63 -2.51 -15.51
C ASN A 207 45.76 -2.89 -16.72
N ALA A 208 44.96 -1.95 -17.23
CA ALA A 208 44.02 -2.12 -18.35
C ALA A 208 44.66 -2.78 -19.57
N SER A 209 45.88 -2.34 -19.98
CA SER A 209 46.60 -2.87 -21.18
C SER A 209 46.88 -4.37 -21.01
N ARG A 210 47.23 -4.83 -19.81
CA ARG A 210 47.46 -6.24 -19.52
C ARG A 210 46.16 -7.05 -19.54
N LEU A 211 45.06 -6.45 -19.10
CA LEU A 211 43.75 -7.08 -19.14
C LEU A 211 43.26 -7.24 -20.59
N ILE A 212 43.40 -6.20 -21.44
CA ILE A 212 43.10 -6.24 -22.87
C ILE A 212 43.91 -7.34 -23.55
N LYS A 213 45.22 -7.42 -23.28
CA LYS A 213 46.08 -8.47 -23.86
C LYS A 213 45.57 -9.86 -23.48
N LYS A 214 45.34 -10.15 -22.21
CA LYS A 214 44.85 -11.47 -21.74
C LYS A 214 43.50 -11.84 -22.37
N ARG A 215 42.56 -10.85 -22.48
CA ARG A 215 41.26 -11.02 -23.15
C ARG A 215 41.43 -11.38 -24.63
N ASN A 216 42.25 -10.60 -25.35
CA ASN A 216 42.47 -10.80 -26.78
C ASN A 216 43.17 -12.14 -27.05
N ASP A 217 44.16 -12.54 -26.21
CA ASP A 217 44.83 -13.86 -26.31
C ASP A 217 43.83 -15.01 -26.09
N LEU A 218 42.82 -14.83 -25.21
CA LEU A 218 41.74 -15.80 -25.01
C LEU A 218 40.81 -15.86 -26.25
N LEU A 219 40.38 -14.68 -26.77
CA LEU A 219 39.56 -14.62 -27.96
C LEU A 219 40.23 -15.29 -29.17
N ASP A 220 41.53 -15.10 -29.34
CA ASP A 220 42.32 -15.83 -30.39
C ASP A 220 42.33 -17.33 -30.19
N LYS A 221 42.39 -17.84 -28.93
CA LYS A 221 42.28 -19.26 -28.65
C LYS A 221 40.90 -19.82 -28.97
N LEU A 222 39.83 -19.07 -28.63
CA LEU A 222 38.43 -19.46 -28.92
C LEU A 222 38.20 -19.52 -30.44
N LEU A 223 38.76 -18.56 -31.21
CA LEU A 223 38.74 -18.57 -32.68
C LEU A 223 39.48 -19.82 -33.22
N LYS A 224 40.70 -20.09 -32.75
CA LYS A 224 41.48 -21.28 -33.18
C LYS A 224 40.76 -22.60 -32.90
N LEU A 225 39.95 -22.64 -31.81
CA LEU A 225 39.14 -23.79 -31.45
C LEU A 225 37.78 -23.83 -32.14
N LYS A 226 37.50 -22.83 -33.06
CA LYS A 226 36.22 -22.69 -33.79
C LYS A 226 34.99 -22.55 -32.87
N VAL A 227 35.17 -22.02 -31.67
CA VAL A 227 34.10 -21.73 -30.73
C VAL A 227 33.37 -20.43 -31.13
N ILE A 228 34.14 -19.48 -31.69
CA ILE A 228 33.63 -18.23 -32.25
C ILE A 228 34.19 -18.09 -33.68
N ASP A 229 33.51 -17.35 -34.54
CA ASP A 229 33.99 -17.01 -35.88
C ASP A 229 34.93 -15.77 -35.90
N GLN A 230 35.52 -15.51 -37.06
CA GLN A 230 36.47 -14.40 -37.20
C GLN A 230 35.82 -13.03 -36.98
N GLN A 231 34.59 -12.87 -37.42
CA GLN A 231 33.86 -11.60 -37.24
C GLN A 231 33.60 -11.32 -35.78
N THR A 232 33.07 -12.30 -35.05
CA THR A 232 32.83 -12.24 -33.58
C THR A 232 34.14 -11.93 -32.84
N ALA A 233 35.24 -12.60 -33.18
CA ALA A 233 36.54 -12.35 -32.56
C ALA A 233 37.02 -10.91 -32.77
N ASN A 234 36.92 -10.40 -34.01
CA ASN A 234 37.31 -9.03 -34.32
C ASN A 234 36.46 -7.98 -33.61
N LEU A 235 35.13 -8.12 -33.60
CA LEU A 235 34.23 -7.22 -32.90
C LEU A 235 34.46 -7.24 -31.40
N SER A 236 34.61 -8.43 -30.80
CA SER A 236 34.86 -8.59 -29.35
C SER A 236 36.18 -7.97 -28.88
N LYS A 237 37.20 -7.90 -29.75
CA LYS A 237 38.47 -7.22 -29.45
C LYS A 237 38.34 -5.71 -29.41
N LEU A 238 37.39 -5.13 -30.16
CA LEU A 238 37.13 -3.67 -30.22
C LEU A 238 36.33 -3.19 -29.00
N GLU A 239 35.66 -4.09 -28.25
CA GLU A 239 34.88 -3.72 -27.09
C GLU A 239 35.78 -3.11 -26.01
N SER A 240 35.31 -2.02 -25.39
CA SER A 240 35.98 -1.39 -24.25
C SER A 240 35.93 -2.29 -22.98
N ILE A 241 36.91 -2.14 -22.12
CA ILE A 241 36.88 -2.74 -20.78
C ILE A 241 36.37 -1.68 -19.79
N PRO A 242 35.68 -2.09 -18.71
CA PRO A 242 35.24 -1.14 -17.68
C PRO A 242 36.42 -0.49 -16.93
N ASP A 243 36.28 0.80 -16.62
CA ASP A 243 37.31 1.54 -15.85
C ASP A 243 37.15 1.37 -14.33
N LYS A 244 35.92 1.29 -13.85
CA LYS A 244 35.60 1.14 -12.41
C LYS A 244 34.31 0.32 -12.21
N PRO A 245 34.10 -0.26 -11.03
CA PRO A 245 32.84 -0.91 -10.70
C PRO A 245 31.67 0.08 -10.72
N LEU A 246 30.58 -0.30 -11.38
CA LEU A 246 29.33 0.45 -11.42
C LEU A 246 28.55 0.31 -10.10
N PRO A 247 27.71 1.28 -9.71
CA PRO A 247 26.75 1.06 -8.64
C PRO A 247 25.74 -0.03 -9.06
N LEU A 248 25.27 -0.80 -8.08
CA LEU A 248 24.19 -1.76 -8.33
C LEU A 248 22.84 -1.05 -8.42
N PRO A 249 21.85 -1.60 -9.11
CA PRO A 249 20.50 -1.06 -9.15
C PRO A 249 19.93 -0.85 -7.75
N GLN A 250 19.16 0.25 -7.58
CA GLN A 250 18.45 0.61 -6.35
C GLN A 250 16.97 0.87 -6.66
N ASN A 251 16.38 0.00 -7.50
CA ASN A 251 15.04 0.21 -8.06
C ASN A 251 13.93 -0.12 -7.05
N ALA A 252 14.23 -0.89 -5.99
CA ALA A 252 13.27 -1.25 -4.93
C ALA A 252 13.99 -1.31 -3.56
N THR A 253 14.65 -0.22 -3.16
CA THR A 253 15.51 -0.15 -1.97
C THR A 253 14.74 -0.41 -0.67
N HIS A 254 13.53 0.14 -0.53
CA HIS A 254 12.71 -0.03 0.67
C HIS A 254 12.21 -1.48 0.81
N LEU A 255 11.78 -2.11 -0.29
CA LEU A 255 11.42 -3.53 -0.28
C LEU A 255 12.62 -4.43 0.07
N MET A 256 13.83 -4.09 -0.42
CA MET A 256 15.07 -4.78 -0.02
C MET A 256 15.34 -4.63 1.48
N THR A 257 15.14 -3.43 2.04
CA THR A 257 15.34 -3.17 3.47
C THR A 257 14.34 -3.97 4.31
N TRP A 258 13.08 -4.01 3.86
CA TRP A 258 12.04 -4.85 4.47
C TRP A 258 12.41 -6.33 4.42
N PHE A 259 12.81 -6.85 3.26
CA PHE A 259 13.26 -8.24 3.09
C PHE A 259 14.43 -8.59 4.02
N LYS A 260 15.43 -7.73 4.13
CA LYS A 260 16.57 -7.92 5.05
C LYS A 260 16.14 -8.03 6.51
N ARG A 261 15.24 -7.15 6.94
CA ARG A 261 14.75 -7.14 8.33
C ARG A 261 13.98 -8.42 8.64
N ASP A 262 13.14 -8.87 7.73
CA ASP A 262 12.24 -9.99 7.96
C ASP A 262 12.79 -11.33 7.47
N TYR A 263 14.02 -11.35 6.92
CA TYR A 263 14.65 -12.56 6.37
C TYR A 263 14.58 -13.77 7.31
N HIS A 264 14.91 -13.59 8.59
CA HIS A 264 14.87 -14.64 9.61
C HIS A 264 13.45 -15.07 9.95
N ASN A 265 12.50 -14.13 10.01
CA ASN A 265 11.09 -14.39 10.31
C ASN A 265 10.39 -15.13 9.17
N LEU A 266 10.84 -14.94 7.93
CA LEU A 266 10.32 -15.61 6.75
C LEU A 266 10.83 -17.07 6.59
N GLY A 267 11.74 -17.54 7.45
CA GLY A 267 12.30 -18.89 7.39
C GLY A 267 13.05 -19.19 6.09
N MET A 268 13.63 -18.18 5.44
CA MET A 268 14.29 -18.32 4.15
C MET A 268 15.71 -18.87 4.31
N GLU A 269 16.05 -19.86 3.48
CA GLU A 269 17.38 -20.46 3.45
C GLU A 269 18.37 -19.66 2.59
N SER A 270 17.88 -18.94 1.59
CA SER A 270 18.67 -18.15 0.63
C SER A 270 18.47 -16.65 0.83
N THR A 271 19.57 -15.89 0.77
CA THR A 271 19.53 -14.41 0.76
C THR A 271 19.12 -13.84 -0.62
N ARG A 272 18.65 -14.68 -1.54
CA ARG A 272 18.06 -14.31 -2.82
C ARG A 272 16.55 -14.49 -2.76
N ILE A 273 15.81 -13.46 -3.18
CA ILE A 273 14.36 -13.51 -3.31
C ILE A 273 13.93 -13.09 -4.72
N GLY A 274 13.16 -13.94 -5.38
CA GLY A 274 12.38 -13.57 -6.56
C GLY A 274 11.09 -12.90 -6.12
N SER A 275 10.92 -11.64 -6.47
CA SER A 275 9.71 -10.89 -6.15
C SER A 275 8.69 -10.94 -7.28
N THR A 276 7.46 -10.53 -6.96
CA THR A 276 6.36 -10.38 -7.92
C THR A 276 6.40 -9.04 -8.67
N ILE A 277 7.39 -8.20 -8.39
CA ILE A 277 7.53 -6.86 -8.97
C ILE A 277 7.74 -6.95 -10.49
N ASN A 278 6.95 -6.20 -11.24
CA ASN A 278 7.16 -6.00 -12.67
C ASN A 278 8.25 -4.97 -12.89
N GLU A 279 9.37 -5.35 -13.49
CA GLU A 279 10.54 -4.49 -13.67
C GLU A 279 10.20 -3.22 -14.47
N ASP A 280 9.58 -3.37 -15.65
CA ASP A 280 9.27 -2.23 -16.53
C ASP A 280 8.34 -1.22 -15.86
N LEU A 281 7.32 -1.72 -15.15
CA LEU A 281 6.42 -0.87 -14.38
C LEU A 281 7.16 -0.16 -13.24
N GLN A 282 7.96 -0.89 -12.46
CA GLN A 282 8.73 -0.34 -11.34
C GLN A 282 9.63 0.82 -11.80
N LEU A 283 10.35 0.65 -12.91
CA LEU A 283 11.24 1.67 -13.47
C LEU A 283 10.45 2.92 -13.92
N LYS A 284 9.36 2.72 -14.67
CA LYS A 284 8.49 3.83 -15.10
C LYS A 284 7.91 4.60 -13.91
N LEU A 285 7.46 3.88 -12.86
CA LEU A 285 6.88 4.52 -11.69
C LEU A 285 7.94 5.22 -10.83
N ASN A 286 9.16 4.70 -10.73
CA ASN A 286 10.27 5.41 -10.10
C ASN A 286 10.51 6.78 -10.77
N ASP A 287 10.50 6.83 -12.12
CA ASP A 287 10.67 8.07 -12.87
C ASP A 287 9.48 9.04 -12.70
N ILE A 288 8.25 8.52 -12.66
CA ILE A 288 7.05 9.32 -12.41
C ILE A 288 7.13 9.95 -11.01
N LEU A 289 7.34 9.14 -9.96
CA LEU A 289 7.41 9.65 -8.60
C LEU A 289 8.55 10.66 -8.41
N LYS A 290 9.71 10.41 -9.02
CA LYS A 290 10.85 11.34 -8.99
C LYS A 290 10.50 12.70 -9.62
N ARG A 291 9.78 12.71 -10.74
CA ARG A 291 9.32 13.97 -11.38
C ARG A 291 8.37 14.75 -10.49
N PHE A 292 7.40 14.08 -9.87
CA PHE A 292 6.48 14.72 -8.93
C PHE A 292 7.18 15.19 -7.67
N ASN A 293 8.08 14.39 -7.11
CA ASN A 293 8.86 14.76 -5.93
C ASN A 293 9.69 16.03 -6.16
N ASN A 294 10.39 16.11 -7.31
CA ASN A 294 11.14 17.33 -7.67
C ASN A 294 10.25 18.57 -7.79
N ARG A 295 9.01 18.40 -8.29
CA ARG A 295 8.02 19.49 -8.34
C ARG A 295 7.57 19.92 -6.96
N TYR A 296 7.28 18.96 -6.08
CA TYR A 296 6.70 19.21 -4.77
C TYR A 296 7.71 19.69 -3.71
N LYS A 297 9.00 19.39 -3.90
CA LYS A 297 10.08 19.92 -3.05
C LYS A 297 10.08 21.44 -2.95
N ALA A 298 9.70 22.15 -4.02
CA ALA A 298 9.57 23.59 -4.00
C ALA A 298 8.56 24.11 -2.96
N ASN A 299 7.59 23.27 -2.57
CA ASN A 299 6.58 23.54 -1.55
C ASN A 299 6.91 22.87 -0.20
N GLY A 300 8.12 22.34 -0.03
CA GLY A 300 8.55 21.65 1.18
C GLY A 300 7.89 20.29 1.40
N ILE A 301 7.44 19.61 0.32
CA ILE A 301 6.89 18.25 0.35
C ILE A 301 7.97 17.32 -0.20
N ASN A 302 8.58 16.54 0.68
CA ASN A 302 9.84 15.86 0.40
C ASN A 302 9.69 14.38 0.05
N ASN A 303 8.56 13.74 0.41
CA ASN A 303 8.42 12.29 0.33
C ASN A 303 7.15 11.90 -0.45
N ILE A 304 7.28 10.92 -1.33
CA ILE A 304 6.17 10.30 -2.06
C ILE A 304 6.38 8.79 -2.09
N ALA A 305 5.33 8.05 -1.79
CA ALA A 305 5.31 6.59 -1.87
C ALA A 305 4.16 6.10 -2.73
N SER A 306 4.34 4.94 -3.35
CA SER A 306 3.26 4.26 -4.07
C SER A 306 3.35 2.74 -3.93
N LEU A 307 2.18 2.11 -3.87
CA LEU A 307 2.00 0.66 -3.88
C LEU A 307 0.99 0.31 -4.96
N VAL A 308 1.35 -0.63 -5.84
CA VAL A 308 0.48 -1.13 -6.90
C VAL A 308 0.28 -2.62 -6.73
N LEU A 309 -0.98 -3.04 -6.65
CA LEU A 309 -1.38 -4.42 -6.42
C LEU A 309 -2.19 -4.94 -7.61
N ASP A 310 -1.94 -6.18 -8.00
CA ASP A 310 -2.77 -6.93 -8.95
C ASP A 310 -3.92 -7.59 -8.20
N VAL A 311 -5.15 -7.25 -8.57
CA VAL A 311 -6.35 -7.74 -7.87
C VAL A 311 -6.55 -9.25 -8.08
N LYS A 312 -6.26 -9.76 -9.27
CA LYS A 312 -6.48 -11.18 -9.59
C LYS A 312 -5.60 -12.09 -8.77
N THR A 313 -4.31 -11.76 -8.67
CA THR A 313 -3.32 -12.59 -7.99
C THR A 313 -3.12 -12.23 -6.51
N GLY A 314 -3.51 -11.03 -6.10
CA GLY A 314 -3.22 -10.48 -4.77
C GLY A 314 -1.74 -10.12 -4.58
N THR A 315 -0.99 -9.95 -5.69
CA THR A 315 0.45 -9.71 -5.64
C THR A 315 0.81 -8.23 -5.77
N VAL A 316 1.96 -7.88 -5.21
CA VAL A 316 2.58 -6.57 -5.36
C VAL A 316 3.29 -6.52 -6.70
N ILE A 317 2.87 -5.63 -7.61
CA ILE A 317 3.50 -5.47 -8.93
C ILE A 317 4.42 -4.23 -9.02
N SER A 318 4.28 -3.28 -8.06
CA SER A 318 5.25 -2.20 -7.85
C SER A 318 5.25 -1.75 -6.39
N TYR A 319 6.45 -1.48 -5.86
CA TYR A 319 6.69 -1.09 -4.47
C TYR A 319 7.70 0.06 -4.42
N ILE A 320 7.24 1.27 -4.17
CA ILE A 320 8.08 2.46 -4.00
C ILE A 320 7.80 3.05 -2.62
N GLY A 321 8.59 2.65 -1.62
CA GLY A 321 8.41 3.09 -0.24
C GLY A 321 8.70 4.57 -0.05
N ASN A 322 9.54 5.14 -0.89
CA ASN A 322 9.86 6.56 -0.99
C ASN A 322 10.66 6.83 -2.27
N VAL A 323 10.78 8.09 -2.67
CA VAL A 323 11.76 8.49 -3.68
C VAL A 323 13.13 8.53 -3.02
N TYR A 324 13.92 7.47 -3.23
CA TYR A 324 15.19 7.27 -2.54
C TYR A 324 16.27 8.24 -3.02
N GLN A 325 16.81 9.07 -2.14
CA GLN A 325 17.79 10.11 -2.39
C GLN A 325 18.83 10.12 -1.24
N PRO A 326 19.80 9.20 -1.26
CA PRO A 326 20.76 9.05 -0.17
C PRO A 326 21.74 10.22 -0.04
N GLU A 327 21.84 11.07 -1.08
CA GLU A 327 22.69 12.27 -1.09
C GLU A 327 22.08 13.43 -0.28
N GLU A 328 20.79 13.38 0.03
CA GLU A 328 20.05 14.39 0.78
C GLU A 328 19.45 13.77 2.06
N PRO A 329 20.25 13.50 3.10
CA PRO A 329 19.80 12.80 4.31
C PRO A 329 18.70 13.54 5.08
N GLU A 330 18.64 14.88 4.98
CA GLU A 330 17.61 15.73 5.56
C GLU A 330 16.21 15.47 5.00
N MET A 331 16.12 14.84 3.83
CA MET A 331 14.82 14.47 3.22
C MET A 331 14.25 13.15 3.77
N GLU A 332 14.97 12.48 4.67
CA GLU A 332 14.56 11.20 5.27
C GLU A 332 14.04 10.16 4.25
N SER A 333 14.62 10.19 3.05
CA SER A 333 14.20 9.33 1.93
C SER A 333 14.41 7.82 2.19
N HIS A 334 15.11 7.46 3.26
CA HIS A 334 15.31 6.08 3.70
C HIS A 334 14.09 5.48 4.40
N VAL A 335 13.13 6.30 4.87
CA VAL A 335 11.91 5.85 5.54
C VAL A 335 10.96 5.19 4.55
N ASP A 336 10.53 3.97 4.85
CA ASP A 336 9.54 3.24 4.06
C ASP A 336 8.12 3.69 4.43
N MET A 337 7.54 4.57 3.63
CA MET A 337 6.22 5.15 3.85
C MET A 337 5.08 4.16 3.60
N ILE A 338 5.34 3.02 2.94
CA ILE A 338 4.34 1.95 2.80
C ILE A 338 4.08 1.26 4.15
N ARG A 339 5.10 1.21 5.01
CA ARG A 339 5.05 0.55 6.32
C ARG A 339 4.97 1.53 7.50
N ALA A 340 5.17 2.81 7.25
CA ALA A 340 5.07 3.84 8.28
C ALA A 340 3.62 4.07 8.72
N ASN A 341 3.42 4.26 10.03
CA ASN A 341 2.13 4.62 10.60
C ASN A 341 1.81 6.07 10.28
N ARG A 342 0.68 6.32 9.60
CA ARG A 342 0.25 7.66 9.18
C ARG A 342 -1.24 7.84 9.38
N SER A 343 -1.67 9.08 9.62
CA SER A 343 -3.10 9.39 9.71
C SER A 343 -3.78 9.15 8.35
N PRO A 344 -4.83 8.32 8.30
CA PRO A 344 -5.54 7.99 7.06
C PRO A 344 -6.38 9.14 6.51
N GLY A 345 -6.63 10.18 7.31
CA GLY A 345 -7.59 11.21 6.96
C GLY A 345 -8.95 10.59 6.62
N SER A 346 -9.45 10.91 5.42
CA SER A 346 -10.77 10.45 4.94
C SER A 346 -10.76 9.09 4.23
N THR A 347 -9.64 8.37 4.16
CA THR A 347 -9.56 7.10 3.40
C THR A 347 -10.33 5.95 4.04
N LEU A 348 -10.73 6.05 5.31
CA LEU A 348 -11.57 5.05 5.99
C LEU A 348 -13.08 5.25 5.73
N LYS A 349 -13.52 6.38 5.18
CA LYS A 349 -14.95 6.67 4.95
C LYS A 349 -15.66 5.65 4.03
N PRO A 350 -15.05 5.15 2.94
CA PRO A 350 -15.65 4.10 2.13
C PRO A 350 -15.88 2.80 2.89
N LEU A 351 -14.98 2.44 3.81
CA LEU A 351 -15.12 1.24 4.63
C LEU A 351 -16.29 1.35 5.61
N LEU A 352 -16.50 2.55 6.20
CA LEU A 352 -17.66 2.82 7.04
C LEU A 352 -18.95 2.75 6.21
N TYR A 353 -18.97 3.41 5.07
CA TYR A 353 -20.13 3.42 4.16
C TYR A 353 -20.51 1.99 3.73
N ALA A 354 -19.53 1.19 3.28
CA ALA A 354 -19.73 -0.20 2.92
C ALA A 354 -20.28 -1.03 4.08
N SER A 355 -19.74 -0.84 5.30
CA SER A 355 -20.18 -1.54 6.51
C SER A 355 -21.62 -1.18 6.89
N MET A 356 -22.00 0.07 6.77
CA MET A 356 -23.37 0.52 7.07
C MET A 356 -24.39 0.00 6.04
N LEU A 357 -24.01 -0.04 4.74
CA LEU A 357 -24.82 -0.68 3.70
C LEU A 357 -24.99 -2.17 3.96
N ASP A 358 -23.87 -2.85 4.32
CA ASP A 358 -23.85 -4.27 4.60
C ASP A 358 -24.72 -4.67 5.80
N ASP A 359 -24.73 -3.87 6.84
CA ASP A 359 -25.54 -4.12 8.05
C ASP A 359 -26.98 -3.55 7.96
N GLY A 360 -27.34 -2.89 6.86
CA GLY A 360 -28.69 -2.35 6.63
C GLY A 360 -28.99 -1.09 7.48
N PHE A 361 -27.98 -0.30 7.80
CA PHE A 361 -28.16 0.98 8.51
C PHE A 361 -28.55 2.13 7.57
N LEU A 362 -28.18 2.06 6.29
CA LEU A 362 -28.53 3.05 5.29
C LEU A 362 -28.68 2.42 3.91
N LEU A 363 -29.32 3.17 3.02
CA LEU A 363 -29.36 2.92 1.57
C LEU A 363 -28.48 3.94 0.86
N PRO A 364 -28.04 3.69 -0.38
CA PRO A 364 -27.09 4.57 -1.08
C PRO A 364 -27.53 6.05 -1.12
N LYS A 365 -28.82 6.32 -1.31
CA LYS A 365 -29.40 7.67 -1.42
C LYS A 365 -29.93 8.24 -0.10
N THR A 366 -29.82 7.53 1.02
CA THR A 366 -30.31 8.00 2.32
C THR A 366 -29.74 9.37 2.66
N LEU A 367 -30.61 10.34 2.97
CA LEU A 367 -30.19 11.68 3.40
C LEU A 367 -29.54 11.62 4.77
N ILE A 368 -28.34 12.18 4.84
CA ILE A 368 -27.58 12.35 6.08
C ILE A 368 -27.53 13.85 6.40
N ALA A 369 -27.68 14.18 7.68
CA ALA A 369 -27.60 15.56 8.14
C ALA A 369 -26.19 16.14 7.96
N ASP A 370 -26.11 17.30 7.32
CA ASP A 370 -24.88 18.10 7.15
C ASP A 370 -25.13 19.49 7.71
N ILE A 371 -25.07 19.60 9.02
CA ILE A 371 -25.37 20.79 9.82
C ILE A 371 -24.31 20.99 10.89
N PRO A 372 -24.14 22.23 11.43
CA PRO A 372 -23.29 22.46 12.58
C PRO A 372 -23.53 21.42 13.68
N THR A 373 -22.47 20.76 14.11
CA THR A 373 -22.57 19.60 15.01
C THR A 373 -21.56 19.71 16.13
N GLN A 374 -22.04 19.52 17.38
CA GLN A 374 -21.20 19.44 18.57
C GLN A 374 -21.58 18.17 19.35
N ILE A 375 -20.62 17.34 19.68
CA ILE A 375 -20.81 16.07 20.37
C ILE A 375 -19.76 15.98 21.49
N SER A 376 -20.19 16.14 22.77
CA SER A 376 -19.30 16.02 23.94
C SER A 376 -17.99 16.83 23.80
N GLY A 377 -18.09 18.09 23.35
CA GLY A 377 -16.93 18.98 23.12
C GLY A 377 -16.19 18.79 21.78
N TYR A 378 -16.53 17.77 21.00
CA TYR A 378 -16.01 17.57 19.65
C TYR A 378 -16.89 18.27 18.62
N SER A 379 -16.29 19.19 17.82
CA SER A 379 -17.00 20.01 16.82
C SER A 379 -16.39 19.81 15.43
N PRO A 380 -16.79 18.74 14.69
CA PRO A 380 -16.27 18.49 13.34
C PRO A 380 -16.72 19.59 12.37
N GLN A 381 -15.85 19.93 11.42
CA GLN A 381 -16.12 20.90 10.34
C GLN A 381 -15.87 20.26 8.98
N ASN A 382 -16.67 20.66 7.97
CA ASN A 382 -16.34 20.35 6.60
C ASN A 382 -15.14 21.19 6.14
N TYR A 383 -14.42 20.71 5.11
CA TYR A 383 -13.23 21.38 4.61
C TYR A 383 -13.52 22.79 4.09
N ASP A 384 -14.68 22.97 3.41
CA ASP A 384 -15.16 24.23 2.84
C ASP A 384 -15.90 25.11 3.86
N LEU A 385 -15.97 24.68 5.14
CA LEU A 385 -16.70 25.33 6.24
C LEU A 385 -18.21 25.53 5.95
N GLY A 386 -18.72 24.96 4.85
CA GLY A 386 -20.12 25.05 4.43
C GLY A 386 -20.95 23.89 4.96
N TYR A 387 -22.28 24.04 4.82
CA TYR A 387 -23.27 23.04 5.20
C TYR A 387 -24.31 22.89 4.10
N ASP A 388 -24.73 21.66 3.81
CA ASP A 388 -25.80 21.37 2.84
C ASP A 388 -27.18 21.15 3.51
N GLY A 389 -27.25 21.16 4.84
CA GLY A 389 -28.42 20.78 5.61
C GLY A 389 -28.70 19.29 5.62
N ALA A 390 -28.91 18.72 4.45
CA ALA A 390 -29.05 17.29 4.23
C ALA A 390 -28.46 16.90 2.86
N ILE A 391 -27.78 15.76 2.80
CA ILE A 391 -27.14 15.28 1.57
C ILE A 391 -27.29 13.75 1.45
N PRO A 392 -27.49 13.17 0.25
CA PRO A 392 -27.46 11.75 0.03
C PRO A 392 -26.12 11.13 0.46
N ALA A 393 -26.15 9.95 1.08
CA ALA A 393 -24.98 9.30 1.66
C ALA A 393 -23.87 9.03 0.64
N ASP A 394 -24.23 8.61 -0.59
CA ASP A 394 -23.29 8.44 -1.70
C ASP A 394 -22.61 9.77 -2.09
N ARG A 395 -23.34 10.87 -2.13
CA ARG A 395 -22.81 12.20 -2.39
C ARG A 395 -21.97 12.73 -1.23
N ALA A 396 -22.33 12.43 0.01
CA ALA A 396 -21.50 12.74 1.18
C ALA A 396 -20.17 12.03 1.12
N LEU A 397 -20.15 10.76 0.65
CA LEU A 397 -18.94 9.99 0.44
C LEU A 397 -18.09 10.56 -0.71
N SER A 398 -18.70 10.81 -1.88
CA SER A 398 -17.99 11.34 -3.06
C SER A 398 -17.41 12.73 -2.81
N ARG A 399 -18.09 13.61 -2.09
CA ARG A 399 -17.57 14.93 -1.67
C ARG A 399 -16.69 14.86 -0.42
N SER A 400 -16.53 13.67 0.17
CA SER A 400 -15.68 13.47 1.36
C SER A 400 -16.07 14.34 2.57
N LEU A 401 -17.35 14.68 2.75
CA LEU A 401 -17.79 15.55 3.83
C LEU A 401 -17.50 14.94 5.20
N ASN A 402 -17.07 15.76 6.14
CA ASN A 402 -16.66 15.33 7.47
C ASN A 402 -17.85 15.12 8.40
N ILE A 403 -18.79 16.08 8.43
CA ILE A 403 -19.93 16.05 9.34
C ILE A 403 -20.83 14.84 9.03
N PRO A 404 -21.25 14.59 7.78
CA PRO A 404 -22.00 13.39 7.45
C PRO A 404 -21.28 12.09 7.85
N ALA A 405 -19.94 12.01 7.65
CA ALA A 405 -19.18 10.84 8.04
C ALA A 405 -19.18 10.62 9.57
N VAL A 406 -19.04 11.69 10.37
CA VAL A 406 -19.14 11.60 11.85
C VAL A 406 -20.55 11.19 12.28
N LYS A 407 -21.61 11.74 11.63
CA LYS A 407 -23.00 11.34 11.89
C LYS A 407 -23.24 9.86 11.56
N MET A 408 -22.72 9.38 10.44
CA MET A 408 -22.76 7.96 10.08
C MET A 408 -22.05 7.11 11.14
N LEU A 409 -20.85 7.48 11.57
CA LEU A 409 -20.13 6.74 12.61
C LEU A 409 -20.84 6.77 13.96
N GLN A 410 -21.45 7.91 14.34
CA GLN A 410 -22.25 8.02 15.55
C GLN A 410 -23.46 7.06 15.51
N GLN A 411 -24.16 6.97 14.38
CA GLN A 411 -25.28 6.05 14.17
C GLN A 411 -24.83 4.59 14.18
N TYR A 412 -23.74 4.27 13.48
CA TYR A 412 -23.21 2.92 13.36
C TYR A 412 -22.54 2.45 14.64
N LYS A 413 -22.05 3.36 15.47
CA LYS A 413 -21.23 3.23 16.70
C LYS A 413 -19.75 2.95 16.36
N TYR A 414 -18.85 3.74 16.93
CA TYR A 414 -17.41 3.64 16.69
C TYR A 414 -16.83 2.27 17.12
N GLN A 415 -17.37 1.62 18.17
CA GLN A 415 -16.96 0.27 18.57
C GLN A 415 -17.19 -0.74 17.43
N ARG A 416 -18.38 -0.74 16.83
CA ARG A 416 -18.73 -1.66 15.73
C ARG A 416 -17.83 -1.43 14.53
N PHE A 417 -17.54 -0.18 14.18
CA PHE A 417 -16.63 0.14 13.07
C PHE A 417 -15.19 -0.26 13.38
N TYR A 418 -14.73 -0.04 14.61
CA TYR A 418 -13.43 -0.53 15.08
C TYR A 418 -13.29 -2.04 14.90
N ASP A 419 -14.31 -2.82 15.31
CA ASP A 419 -14.31 -4.27 15.16
C ASP A 419 -14.27 -4.68 13.66
N LYS A 420 -14.96 -3.94 12.77
CA LYS A 420 -14.86 -4.13 11.32
C LYS A 420 -13.45 -3.87 10.80
N LEU A 421 -12.80 -2.79 11.24
CA LEU A 421 -11.41 -2.50 10.85
C LEU A 421 -10.44 -3.59 11.33
N LYS A 422 -10.67 -4.17 12.50
CA LYS A 422 -9.90 -5.34 12.96
C LYS A 422 -10.11 -6.56 12.08
N GLN A 423 -11.33 -6.81 11.58
CA GLN A 423 -11.59 -7.87 10.59
C GLN A 423 -10.84 -7.61 9.28
N PHE A 424 -10.71 -6.36 8.82
CA PHE A 424 -9.87 -5.95 7.71
C PHE A 424 -8.36 -6.05 8.00
N LYS A 425 -7.97 -6.51 9.18
CA LYS A 425 -6.58 -6.74 9.62
C LYS A 425 -5.74 -5.45 9.76
N PHE A 426 -6.36 -4.30 10.08
CA PHE A 426 -5.58 -3.10 10.41
C PHE A 426 -4.73 -3.35 11.65
N SER A 427 -3.41 -3.44 11.45
CA SER A 427 -2.43 -3.82 12.49
C SER A 427 -2.16 -2.71 13.49
N THR A 428 -2.36 -1.46 13.08
CA THR A 428 -2.02 -0.26 13.85
C THR A 428 -3.04 0.13 14.92
N LEU A 429 -4.23 -0.48 14.91
CA LEU A 429 -5.28 -0.24 15.91
C LEU A 429 -4.97 -0.99 17.21
N THR A 430 -4.03 -0.49 18.00
CA THR A 430 -3.54 -1.14 19.23
C THR A 430 -4.26 -0.70 20.50
N MET A 431 -4.91 0.48 20.48
CA MET A 431 -5.66 1.02 21.61
C MET A 431 -7.13 0.60 21.55
N PRO A 432 -7.87 0.63 22.66
CA PRO A 432 -9.32 0.36 22.68
C PRO A 432 -10.10 1.36 21.80
N ALA A 433 -11.29 0.97 21.35
CA ALA A 433 -12.14 1.80 20.47
C ALA A 433 -12.47 3.18 21.07
N ASP A 434 -12.67 3.26 22.37
CA ASP A 434 -12.98 4.50 23.12
C ASP A 434 -11.85 5.54 23.00
N HIS A 435 -10.61 5.09 22.86
CA HIS A 435 -9.46 5.97 22.67
C HIS A 435 -9.59 6.78 21.36
N TYR A 436 -10.09 6.15 20.31
CA TYR A 436 -10.27 6.78 19.00
C TYR A 436 -11.60 7.54 18.89
N GLY A 437 -12.67 7.00 19.48
CA GLY A 437 -14.00 7.60 19.49
C GLY A 437 -14.48 7.98 18.08
N LEU A 438 -15.15 9.12 17.95
CA LEU A 438 -15.65 9.62 16.66
C LEU A 438 -14.56 10.19 15.74
N SER A 439 -13.38 10.49 16.28
CA SER A 439 -12.25 10.98 15.48
C SER A 439 -11.69 9.89 14.54
N LEU A 440 -11.97 8.61 14.82
CA LEU A 440 -11.56 7.46 14.03
C LEU A 440 -11.82 7.64 12.51
N ILE A 441 -12.97 8.23 12.15
CA ILE A 441 -13.36 8.39 10.73
C ILE A 441 -12.73 9.61 10.04
N LEU A 442 -12.11 10.50 10.79
CA LEU A 442 -11.44 11.70 10.29
C LEU A 442 -9.91 11.64 10.40
N GLY A 443 -9.36 10.47 10.74
CA GLY A 443 -7.92 10.27 10.85
C GLY A 443 -7.38 10.36 12.28
N GLY A 444 -8.22 10.17 13.30
CA GLY A 444 -7.80 10.03 14.70
C GLY A 444 -7.12 8.69 15.04
N SER A 445 -6.93 7.83 14.06
CA SER A 445 -6.11 6.62 14.12
C SER A 445 -4.93 6.74 13.17
N GLU A 446 -3.99 5.81 13.26
CA GLU A 446 -2.95 5.63 12.26
C GLU A 446 -3.20 4.36 11.46
N VAL A 447 -2.73 4.34 10.21
CA VAL A 447 -2.75 3.17 9.31
C VAL A 447 -1.43 3.08 8.56
N THR A 448 -1.08 1.88 8.09
CA THR A 448 -0.04 1.71 7.08
C THR A 448 -0.66 1.74 5.67
N MET A 449 0.10 2.17 4.66
CA MET A 449 -0.34 2.03 3.26
C MET A 449 -0.61 0.56 2.92
N TRP A 450 0.15 -0.34 3.50
CA TRP A 450 -0.01 -1.78 3.32
C TRP A 450 -1.39 -2.27 3.76
N ASP A 451 -1.78 -1.99 5.01
CA ASP A 451 -3.07 -2.43 5.56
C ASP A 451 -4.25 -1.79 4.81
N LEU A 452 -4.13 -0.48 4.52
CA LEU A 452 -5.14 0.26 3.77
C LEU A 452 -5.34 -0.34 2.38
N SER A 453 -4.24 -0.61 1.65
CA SER A 453 -4.30 -1.20 0.32
C SER A 453 -4.84 -2.64 0.35
N ALA A 454 -4.49 -3.43 1.38
CA ALA A 454 -4.99 -4.79 1.58
C ALA A 454 -6.51 -4.82 1.77
N ALA A 455 -7.07 -3.88 2.55
CA ALA A 455 -8.52 -3.79 2.75
C ALA A 455 -9.28 -3.54 1.43
N TYR A 456 -8.82 -2.59 0.60
CA TYR A 456 -9.43 -2.31 -0.70
C TYR A 456 -9.18 -3.42 -1.73
N LEU A 457 -8.00 -4.05 -1.69
CA LEU A 457 -7.68 -5.23 -2.49
C LEU A 457 -8.67 -6.37 -2.19
N GLY A 458 -8.92 -6.63 -0.91
CA GLY A 458 -9.86 -7.66 -0.46
C GLY A 458 -11.28 -7.39 -0.95
N MET A 459 -11.76 -6.16 -0.88
CA MET A 459 -13.06 -5.77 -1.43
C MET A 459 -13.13 -6.02 -2.95
N ALA A 460 -12.11 -5.61 -3.70
CA ALA A 460 -12.07 -5.79 -5.16
C ALA A 460 -12.03 -7.28 -5.54
N ARG A 461 -11.20 -8.08 -4.86
CA ARG A 461 -11.10 -9.54 -5.06
C ARG A 461 -12.39 -10.25 -4.75
N SER A 462 -13.00 -9.95 -3.60
CA SER A 462 -14.27 -10.54 -3.18
C SER A 462 -15.39 -10.27 -4.19
N LEU A 463 -15.46 -9.05 -4.75
CA LEU A 463 -16.44 -8.70 -5.78
C LEU A 463 -16.18 -9.44 -7.11
N ASN A 464 -14.92 -9.51 -7.55
CA ASN A 464 -14.55 -10.23 -8.77
C ASN A 464 -14.81 -11.74 -8.66
N HIS A 465 -14.33 -12.38 -7.58
CA HIS A 465 -14.49 -13.81 -7.36
C HIS A 465 -15.96 -14.21 -7.30
N PHE A 466 -16.79 -13.40 -6.62
CA PHE A 466 -18.22 -13.64 -6.59
C PHE A 466 -18.84 -13.67 -7.99
N ASN A 467 -18.47 -12.73 -8.85
CA ASN A 467 -18.98 -12.65 -10.21
C ASN A 467 -18.42 -13.75 -11.12
N ASP A 468 -17.11 -14.05 -11.01
CA ASP A 468 -16.42 -15.00 -11.87
C ASP A 468 -16.73 -16.47 -11.49
N TYR A 469 -17.00 -16.74 -10.21
CA TYR A 469 -17.16 -18.09 -9.66
C TYR A 469 -18.59 -18.40 -9.18
N LYS A 470 -19.59 -17.90 -9.89
CA LYS A 470 -21.02 -18.26 -9.71
C LYS A 470 -21.54 -18.01 -8.27
N GLY A 471 -21.21 -16.90 -7.71
CA GLY A 471 -21.69 -16.48 -6.38
C GLY A 471 -20.86 -17.00 -5.21
N ARG A 472 -19.64 -17.45 -5.46
CA ARG A 472 -18.69 -17.88 -4.43
C ARG A 472 -17.60 -16.82 -4.24
N TYR A 473 -17.00 -16.76 -3.07
CA TYR A 473 -15.83 -15.94 -2.77
C TYR A 473 -14.75 -16.81 -2.11
N ASN A 474 -13.51 -16.35 -2.12
CA ASN A 474 -12.39 -17.09 -1.55
C ASN A 474 -12.11 -16.56 -0.13
N VAL A 475 -11.88 -17.46 0.83
CA VAL A 475 -11.51 -17.12 2.22
C VAL A 475 -10.22 -16.28 2.29
N HIS A 476 -9.38 -16.38 1.26
CA HIS A 476 -8.12 -15.64 1.12
C HIS A 476 -8.26 -14.28 0.44
N ASP A 477 -9.49 -13.80 0.14
CA ASP A 477 -9.69 -12.51 -0.55
C ASP A 477 -9.12 -11.34 0.25
N TYR A 478 -9.22 -11.41 1.58
CA TYR A 478 -8.71 -10.39 2.50
C TYR A 478 -7.35 -10.73 3.12
N ASP A 479 -6.58 -11.64 2.51
CA ASP A 479 -5.21 -11.87 2.92
C ASP A 479 -4.30 -10.71 2.51
N GLU A 480 -3.18 -10.59 3.24
CA GLU A 480 -2.17 -9.58 2.94
C GLU A 480 -1.59 -9.74 1.53
N PRO A 481 -1.23 -8.65 0.86
CA PRO A 481 -0.57 -8.70 -0.44
C PRO A 481 0.72 -9.51 -0.42
N VAL A 482 1.02 -10.22 -1.50
CA VAL A 482 2.20 -11.07 -1.61
C VAL A 482 3.22 -10.44 -2.55
N TYR A 483 4.47 -10.31 -2.09
CA TYR A 483 5.58 -9.81 -2.91
C TYR A 483 6.63 -10.87 -3.26
N ASN A 484 6.59 -12.05 -2.61
CA ASN A 484 7.54 -13.14 -2.84
C ASN A 484 6.90 -14.18 -3.78
N GLN A 485 7.56 -14.50 -4.89
CA GLN A 485 7.09 -15.50 -5.86
C GLN A 485 6.87 -16.89 -5.26
N GLN A 486 7.67 -17.30 -4.28
CA GLN A 486 7.52 -18.61 -3.63
C GLN A 486 6.20 -18.72 -2.84
N ASN A 487 5.64 -17.60 -2.41
CA ASN A 487 4.39 -17.54 -1.67
C ASN A 487 3.15 -17.36 -2.58
N THR A 488 3.34 -17.18 -3.91
CA THR A 488 2.22 -17.04 -4.86
C THR A 488 1.48 -18.34 -5.09
N HIS A 489 2.04 -19.48 -4.71
CA HIS A 489 1.39 -20.79 -4.75
C HIS A 489 0.40 -21.01 -3.58
N ARG A 490 0.01 -19.96 -2.83
CA ARG A 490 -1.14 -20.05 -1.92
C ARG A 490 -2.33 -20.48 -2.77
N ASP A 491 -2.79 -21.67 -2.47
CA ASP A 491 -3.74 -22.49 -3.17
C ASP A 491 -4.78 -21.68 -3.96
N THR A 492 -4.59 -21.59 -5.28
CA THR A 492 -5.59 -21.14 -6.23
C THR A 492 -6.65 -22.23 -6.47
N ARG A 493 -6.65 -23.28 -5.65
CA ARG A 493 -7.68 -24.32 -5.71
C ARG A 493 -8.98 -23.70 -5.28
N PHE A 494 -9.82 -23.48 -6.27
CA PHE A 494 -11.19 -23.00 -6.14
C PHE A 494 -12.12 -23.94 -5.35
N ASP A 495 -11.59 -25.02 -4.78
CA ASP A 495 -12.31 -26.02 -4.00
C ASP A 495 -12.62 -25.59 -2.55
N GLN A 496 -12.02 -24.48 -2.08
CA GLN A 496 -12.22 -23.94 -0.73
C GLN A 496 -13.22 -22.77 -0.69
N TYR A 497 -14.18 -22.75 -1.61
CA TYR A 497 -15.25 -21.77 -1.57
C TYR A 497 -16.22 -22.09 -0.43
N GLU A 498 -16.11 -21.36 0.64
CA GLU A 498 -17.07 -21.45 1.71
C GLU A 498 -18.36 -20.68 1.38
N SER A 499 -19.45 -21.16 1.97
CA SER A 499 -20.75 -20.52 1.93
C SER A 499 -20.73 -19.12 2.58
N GLU A 500 -21.71 -18.30 2.28
CA GLU A 500 -22.00 -16.90 2.58
C GLU A 500 -21.59 -16.32 3.96
N ILE A 501 -21.10 -17.12 4.89
CA ILE A 501 -20.97 -16.77 6.32
C ILE A 501 -19.71 -15.93 6.60
N ASN A 502 -18.71 -15.88 5.72
CA ASN A 502 -17.37 -15.36 6.04
C ASN A 502 -16.89 -14.14 5.22
N SER A 503 -17.69 -13.51 4.39
CA SER A 503 -17.30 -12.25 3.76
C SER A 503 -17.37 -11.11 4.79
N ILE A 504 -16.32 -10.28 4.88
CA ILE A 504 -16.29 -9.12 5.77
C ILE A 504 -17.37 -8.11 5.38
N ILE A 505 -17.55 -7.89 4.07
CA ILE A 505 -18.57 -7.03 3.47
C ILE A 505 -19.23 -7.78 2.32
N ASP A 506 -20.55 -7.68 2.20
CA ASP A 506 -21.34 -8.24 1.11
C ASP A 506 -21.01 -7.56 -0.23
N GLN A 507 -20.98 -8.36 -1.32
CA GLN A 507 -20.56 -7.87 -2.64
C GLN A 507 -21.49 -6.81 -3.23
N GLY A 508 -22.79 -6.84 -2.87
CA GLY A 508 -23.73 -5.76 -3.24
C GLY A 508 -23.38 -4.43 -2.57
N SER A 509 -22.95 -4.47 -1.32
CA SER A 509 -22.49 -3.30 -0.56
C SER A 509 -21.16 -2.77 -1.09
N ILE A 510 -20.22 -3.66 -1.46
CA ILE A 510 -18.96 -3.29 -2.12
C ILE A 510 -19.23 -2.61 -3.46
N TRP A 511 -20.09 -3.19 -4.28
CA TRP A 511 -20.44 -2.65 -5.61
C TRP A 511 -21.07 -1.25 -5.51
N ASN A 512 -22.00 -1.04 -4.58
CA ASN A 512 -22.58 0.28 -4.32
C ASN A 512 -21.54 1.29 -3.83
N THR A 513 -20.58 0.84 -3.00
CA THR A 513 -19.50 1.70 -2.50
C THR A 513 -18.56 2.13 -3.63
N PHE A 514 -18.13 1.22 -4.50
CA PHE A 514 -17.28 1.54 -5.63
C PHE A 514 -17.98 2.46 -6.64
N ASN A 515 -19.26 2.29 -6.88
CA ASN A 515 -20.04 3.21 -7.73
C ASN A 515 -20.12 4.62 -7.09
N ALA A 516 -20.33 4.73 -5.77
CA ALA A 516 -20.32 6.03 -5.10
C ALA A 516 -18.93 6.71 -5.16
N MET A 517 -17.84 5.91 -5.15
CA MET A 517 -16.47 6.42 -5.27
C MET A 517 -16.10 6.81 -6.70
N GLU A 518 -16.78 6.31 -7.72
CA GLU A 518 -16.55 6.67 -9.13
C GLU A 518 -17.00 8.12 -9.42
N GLU A 519 -18.04 8.59 -8.73
CA GLU A 519 -18.63 9.92 -8.92
C GLU A 519 -17.76 11.09 -8.42
N LEU A 520 -16.56 10.83 -7.92
CA LEU A 520 -15.63 11.84 -7.42
C LEU A 520 -15.08 12.67 -8.59
N MET A 521 -15.11 14.02 -8.47
CA MET A 521 -14.54 14.92 -9.49
C MET A 521 -13.03 14.75 -9.59
N ARG A 522 -12.52 14.57 -10.81
CA ARG A 522 -11.09 14.42 -11.07
C ARG A 522 -10.38 15.78 -11.06
N PRO A 523 -9.13 15.86 -10.59
CA PRO A 523 -8.35 17.09 -10.65
C PRO A 523 -8.20 17.59 -12.08
N GLY A 524 -8.55 18.89 -12.33
CA GLY A 524 -8.41 19.51 -13.64
C GLY A 524 -9.49 19.16 -14.68
N GLU A 525 -10.49 18.35 -14.34
CA GLU A 525 -11.62 18.02 -15.20
C GLU A 525 -12.90 18.54 -14.55
N GLU A 526 -13.41 19.67 -15.02
CA GLU A 526 -14.71 20.21 -14.59
C GLU A 526 -15.83 19.30 -15.11
N GLY A 527 -16.21 18.27 -14.36
CA GLY A 527 -17.46 17.53 -14.52
C GLY A 527 -17.77 16.83 -15.86
N LEU A 528 -16.88 16.91 -16.85
CA LEU A 528 -17.13 16.42 -18.21
C LEU A 528 -16.43 15.09 -18.53
N TRP A 529 -15.79 14.44 -17.58
CA TRP A 529 -15.04 13.20 -17.83
C TRP A 529 -15.91 12.06 -18.40
N GLU A 530 -17.21 12.03 -18.07
CA GLU A 530 -18.16 11.06 -18.63
C GLU A 530 -18.31 11.16 -20.16
N GLN A 531 -17.99 12.31 -20.72
CA GLN A 531 -18.11 12.57 -22.18
C GLN A 531 -16.88 12.13 -22.97
N PHE A 532 -15.76 11.82 -22.29
CA PHE A 532 -14.55 11.32 -22.93
C PHE A 532 -14.55 9.79 -22.96
N THR A 533 -14.81 9.21 -24.12
CA THR A 533 -14.84 7.76 -24.39
C THR A 533 -13.51 7.05 -24.07
N SER A 534 -12.42 7.77 -23.81
CA SER A 534 -11.09 7.26 -23.46
C SER A 534 -10.82 7.25 -21.95
N SER A 535 -11.73 7.74 -21.09
CA SER A 535 -11.49 7.78 -19.65
C SER A 535 -11.80 6.42 -19.00
N GLN A 536 -10.80 5.80 -18.40
CA GLN A 536 -10.98 4.58 -17.62
C GLN A 536 -11.87 4.85 -16.39
N ARG A 537 -12.90 4.04 -16.18
CA ARG A 537 -13.72 4.07 -14.96
C ARG A 537 -12.84 3.68 -13.76
N LEU A 538 -12.91 4.45 -12.69
CA LEU A 538 -12.05 4.31 -11.52
C LEU A 538 -12.84 4.68 -10.26
N ALA A 539 -12.97 3.75 -9.31
CA ALA A 539 -13.36 4.08 -7.95
C ALA A 539 -12.14 4.65 -7.22
N TRP A 540 -12.25 5.83 -6.60
CA TRP A 540 -11.11 6.41 -5.92
C TRP A 540 -11.50 7.23 -4.69
N LYS A 541 -10.55 7.41 -3.78
CA LYS A 541 -10.75 8.19 -2.56
C LYS A 541 -9.47 8.90 -2.16
N THR A 542 -9.64 10.16 -1.78
CA THR A 542 -8.56 10.95 -1.18
C THR A 542 -8.66 10.99 0.33
N GLY A 543 -7.53 11.19 0.97
CA GLY A 543 -7.39 11.51 2.39
C GLY A 543 -6.47 12.70 2.56
N THR A 544 -6.80 13.56 3.52
CA THR A 544 -5.95 14.65 4.00
C THR A 544 -6.01 14.62 5.51
N SER A 545 -4.87 14.53 6.18
CA SER A 545 -4.84 14.53 7.65
C SER A 545 -4.96 15.94 8.21
N PHE A 546 -5.35 16.02 9.47
CA PHE A 546 -5.39 17.29 10.19
C PHE A 546 -4.00 17.92 10.25
N GLY A 547 -3.91 19.22 9.97
CA GLY A 547 -2.65 19.97 9.90
C GLY A 547 -1.87 19.75 8.60
N PHE A 548 -2.49 19.18 7.54
CA PHE A 548 -1.88 18.98 6.21
C PHE A 548 -0.55 18.22 6.26
N ARG A 549 -0.51 17.09 6.99
CA ARG A 549 0.70 16.25 7.18
C ARG A 549 0.77 15.10 6.19
N ASP A 550 -0.40 14.55 5.83
CA ASP A 550 -0.53 13.36 4.99
C ASP A 550 -1.54 13.62 3.87
N ALA A 551 -1.12 13.42 2.64
CA ALA A 551 -1.96 13.43 1.45
C ALA A 551 -2.05 12.02 0.88
N TRP A 552 -3.27 11.49 0.76
CA TRP A 552 -3.54 10.15 0.26
C TRP A 552 -4.39 10.17 -1.00
N ALA A 553 -4.13 9.24 -1.89
CA ALA A 553 -5.05 8.86 -2.95
C ALA A 553 -5.01 7.34 -3.13
N ILE A 554 -6.20 6.71 -3.11
CA ILE A 554 -6.33 5.30 -3.42
C ILE A 554 -7.32 5.13 -4.55
N GLY A 555 -6.94 4.37 -5.57
CA GLY A 555 -7.74 4.08 -6.75
C GLY A 555 -7.90 2.58 -6.95
N ILE A 556 -9.09 2.15 -7.36
CA ILE A 556 -9.48 0.76 -7.49
C ILE A 556 -10.14 0.52 -8.84
N THR A 557 -9.65 -0.46 -9.56
CA THR A 557 -10.29 -1.07 -10.73
C THR A 557 -10.47 -2.57 -10.50
N PRO A 558 -11.20 -3.29 -11.34
CA PRO A 558 -11.24 -4.74 -11.25
C PRO A 558 -9.89 -5.44 -11.37
N GLN A 559 -8.88 -4.77 -11.94
CA GLN A 559 -7.57 -5.34 -12.19
C GLN A 559 -6.51 -4.87 -11.20
N TYR A 560 -6.60 -3.63 -10.71
CA TYR A 560 -5.53 -3.00 -9.94
C TYR A 560 -6.05 -2.19 -8.75
N VAL A 561 -5.27 -2.20 -7.67
CA VAL A 561 -5.34 -1.22 -6.59
C VAL A 561 -4.06 -0.42 -6.60
N VAL A 562 -4.19 0.90 -6.62
CA VAL A 562 -3.08 1.85 -6.57
C VAL A 562 -3.27 2.74 -5.35
N CYS A 563 -2.30 2.75 -4.45
CA CYS A 563 -2.28 3.66 -3.32
C CYS A 563 -1.07 4.59 -3.42
N VAL A 564 -1.28 5.86 -3.19
CA VAL A 564 -0.26 6.91 -3.17
C VAL A 564 -0.37 7.69 -1.88
N TRP A 565 0.77 7.95 -1.27
CA TRP A 565 0.92 8.88 -0.15
C TRP A 565 1.98 9.93 -0.50
N ALA A 566 1.75 11.18 -0.07
CA ALA A 566 2.74 12.25 -0.15
C ALA A 566 2.70 13.09 1.13
N GLY A 567 3.86 13.58 1.53
CA GLY A 567 4.03 14.35 2.77
C GLY A 567 5.48 14.49 3.18
N ASN A 568 5.71 14.63 4.48
CA ASN A 568 7.06 14.62 5.06
C ASN A 568 7.21 13.45 6.04
N ALA A 569 8.32 12.73 5.95
CA ALA A 569 8.58 11.54 6.78
C ALA A 569 8.67 11.89 8.27
N ASP A 570 9.15 13.09 8.62
CA ASP A 570 9.16 13.68 9.96
C ASP A 570 7.77 14.08 10.49
N GLY A 571 6.75 14.08 9.63
CA GLY A 571 5.38 14.47 9.97
C GLY A 571 5.12 15.99 9.94
N GLU A 572 6.05 16.80 9.38
CA GLU A 572 5.82 18.23 9.20
C GLU A 572 4.70 18.47 8.18
N GLY A 573 3.71 19.28 8.57
CA GLY A 573 2.59 19.65 7.68
C GLY A 573 2.94 20.83 6.78
N ARG A 574 2.31 20.91 5.61
CA ARG A 574 2.47 22.00 4.66
C ARG A 574 1.10 22.50 4.17
N PRO A 575 0.83 23.82 4.19
CA PRO A 575 -0.38 24.35 3.59
C PRO A 575 -0.52 23.90 2.12
N GLY A 576 -1.71 23.44 1.73
CA GLY A 576 -1.96 22.94 0.37
C GLY A 576 -1.57 21.47 0.14
N LEU A 577 -1.02 20.76 1.14
CA LEU A 577 -0.78 19.33 1.06
C LEU A 577 -2.09 18.58 1.22
N THR A 578 -2.84 18.45 0.12
CA THR A 578 -4.13 17.76 0.09
C THR A 578 -4.06 16.50 -0.77
N GLY A 579 -4.92 15.54 -0.48
CA GLY A 579 -5.00 14.31 -1.27
C GLY A 579 -5.39 14.57 -2.73
N VAL A 580 -6.25 15.58 -2.97
CA VAL A 580 -6.73 15.93 -4.32
C VAL A 580 -5.64 16.57 -5.17
N ASP A 581 -4.91 17.55 -4.61
CA ASP A 581 -3.96 18.35 -5.38
C ASP A 581 -2.59 17.68 -5.51
N ILE A 582 -2.20 16.84 -4.52
CA ILE A 582 -0.84 16.29 -4.43
C ILE A 582 -0.81 14.77 -4.75
N ALA A 583 -1.61 13.95 -4.07
CA ALA A 583 -1.53 12.49 -4.24
C ALA A 583 -2.33 11.98 -5.45
N ALA A 584 -3.50 12.56 -5.73
CA ALA A 584 -4.37 12.09 -6.82
C ALA A 584 -3.72 12.26 -8.22
N PRO A 585 -3.04 13.37 -8.57
CA PRO A 585 -2.36 13.47 -9.86
C PRO A 585 -1.31 12.36 -10.08
N VAL A 586 -0.56 11.99 -9.04
CA VAL A 586 0.40 10.88 -9.09
C VAL A 586 -0.31 9.56 -9.33
N MET A 587 -1.40 9.28 -8.59
CA MET A 587 -2.21 8.08 -8.75
C MET A 587 -2.77 7.95 -10.17
N PHE A 588 -3.30 9.02 -10.76
CA PHE A 588 -3.82 9.01 -12.12
C PHE A 588 -2.72 8.77 -13.16
N ASP A 589 -1.53 9.34 -12.98
CA ASP A 589 -0.39 9.08 -13.86
C ASP A 589 0.10 7.64 -13.77
N ILE A 590 0.01 7.01 -12.59
CA ILE A 590 0.28 5.58 -12.43
C ILE A 590 -0.75 4.76 -13.20
N PHE A 591 -2.06 5.07 -13.08
CA PHE A 591 -3.10 4.34 -13.82
C PHE A 591 -2.94 4.44 -15.34
N LYS A 592 -2.39 5.54 -15.88
CA LYS A 592 -2.07 5.66 -17.31
C LYS A 592 -0.99 4.66 -17.79
N GLN A 593 -0.18 4.11 -16.86
CA GLN A 593 0.83 3.09 -17.18
C GLN A 593 0.28 1.67 -17.08
N LEU A 594 -0.93 1.51 -16.55
CA LEU A 594 -1.57 0.21 -16.35
C LEU A 594 -2.54 -0.08 -17.51
N PRO A 595 -2.68 -1.34 -17.93
CA PRO A 595 -3.68 -1.71 -18.93
C PRO A 595 -5.10 -1.34 -18.47
N ALA A 596 -5.85 -0.70 -19.35
CA ALA A 596 -7.27 -0.43 -19.13
C ALA A 596 -8.09 -1.73 -19.18
N GLY A 597 -9.12 -1.84 -18.33
CA GLY A 597 -10.00 -2.99 -18.26
C GLY A 597 -11.48 -2.61 -18.21
N LYS A 598 -12.34 -3.62 -18.17
CA LYS A 598 -13.78 -3.42 -17.96
C LYS A 598 -14.05 -3.03 -16.51
N TRP A 599 -15.18 -2.38 -16.26
CA TRP A 599 -15.65 -2.09 -14.90
C TRP A 599 -16.13 -3.35 -14.17
N PHE A 600 -16.29 -3.26 -12.86
CA PHE A 600 -16.83 -4.36 -12.04
C PHE A 600 -18.19 -4.81 -12.55
N ALA A 601 -18.37 -6.11 -12.71
CA ALA A 601 -19.66 -6.68 -13.05
C ALA A 601 -20.65 -6.52 -11.89
N THR A 602 -21.92 -6.29 -12.22
CA THR A 602 -22.98 -6.15 -11.22
C THR A 602 -23.27 -7.49 -10.53
N PRO A 603 -23.15 -7.61 -9.20
CA PRO A 603 -23.43 -8.85 -8.46
C PRO A 603 -24.96 -9.03 -8.29
N LYS A 604 -25.67 -9.40 -9.38
CA LYS A 604 -27.14 -9.39 -9.46
C LYS A 604 -27.83 -10.14 -8.32
N SER A 605 -27.28 -11.29 -7.89
CA SER A 605 -27.87 -12.09 -6.79
C SER A 605 -27.68 -11.51 -5.39
N LYS A 606 -26.78 -10.53 -5.24
CA LYS A 606 -26.52 -9.78 -4.00
C LYS A 606 -27.17 -8.40 -3.97
N LEU A 607 -27.96 -8.10 -4.98
CA LEU A 607 -28.70 -6.83 -5.08
C LEU A 607 -30.20 -7.09 -5.17
N LYS A 608 -30.95 -6.34 -4.37
CA LYS A 608 -32.40 -6.30 -4.36
C LYS A 608 -32.88 -4.93 -4.74
N LYS A 609 -33.99 -4.84 -5.47
CA LYS A 609 -34.70 -3.58 -5.71
C LYS A 609 -35.48 -3.23 -4.46
N ILE A 610 -35.15 -2.13 -3.84
CA ILE A 610 -35.84 -1.59 -2.66
C ILE A 610 -36.55 -0.32 -3.09
N LEU A 611 -37.82 -0.20 -2.74
CA LEU A 611 -38.59 0.99 -3.01
C LEU A 611 -38.22 2.10 -2.02
N ILE A 612 -37.66 3.19 -2.52
CA ILE A 612 -37.19 4.31 -1.71
C ILE A 612 -37.99 5.59 -2.04
N CYS A 613 -38.08 6.46 -1.05
CA CYS A 613 -38.55 7.83 -1.24
C CYS A 613 -37.56 8.61 -2.11
N LYS A 614 -37.98 9.17 -3.22
CA LYS A 614 -37.15 9.90 -4.17
C LYS A 614 -36.43 11.12 -3.53
N GLN A 615 -37.08 11.80 -2.58
CA GLN A 615 -36.54 12.99 -1.93
C GLN A 615 -35.57 12.66 -0.78
N SER A 616 -35.91 11.66 0.03
CA SER A 616 -35.12 11.37 1.22
C SER A 616 -34.14 10.22 1.06
N GLY A 617 -34.30 9.36 0.04
CA GLY A 617 -33.51 8.15 -0.13
C GLY A 617 -33.71 7.07 0.95
N TYR A 618 -34.55 7.29 1.94
CA TYR A 618 -35.00 6.28 2.90
C TYR A 618 -36.00 5.32 2.24
N LYS A 619 -36.21 4.17 2.85
CA LYS A 619 -37.29 3.26 2.44
C LYS A 619 -38.60 4.01 2.39
N ALA A 620 -39.34 3.82 1.32
CA ALA A 620 -40.60 4.55 1.11
C ALA A 620 -41.60 4.26 2.22
N SER A 621 -42.41 5.29 2.60
CA SER A 621 -43.61 5.19 3.43
C SER A 621 -44.83 5.38 2.57
N ASP A 622 -46.02 5.09 3.11
CA ASP A 622 -47.29 5.34 2.44
C ASP A 622 -47.51 6.83 2.15
N PHE A 623 -46.82 7.71 2.87
CA PHE A 623 -46.85 9.16 2.70
C PHE A 623 -45.89 9.68 1.62
N CYS A 624 -45.04 8.84 1.03
CA CYS A 624 -44.08 9.25 0.00
C CYS A 624 -44.78 9.33 -1.36
N PRO A 625 -44.98 10.53 -1.94
CA PRO A 625 -45.70 10.66 -3.22
C PRO A 625 -44.89 10.15 -4.41
N ASP A 626 -43.54 10.37 -4.36
CA ASP A 626 -42.62 9.94 -5.40
C ASP A 626 -41.69 8.84 -4.84
N GLN A 627 -41.80 7.66 -5.44
CA GLN A 627 -41.03 6.49 -5.06
C GLN A 627 -40.22 5.97 -6.25
N VAL A 628 -39.02 5.48 -6.00
CA VAL A 628 -38.14 4.92 -7.03
C VAL A 628 -37.47 3.63 -6.53
N GLU A 629 -37.18 2.72 -7.46
CA GLU A 629 -36.43 1.49 -7.16
C GLU A 629 -34.94 1.81 -7.05
N GLN A 630 -34.33 1.38 -5.94
CA GLN A 630 -32.90 1.45 -5.69
C GLN A 630 -32.33 0.05 -5.54
N LEU A 631 -31.25 -0.26 -6.28
CA LEU A 631 -30.51 -1.49 -6.07
C LEU A 631 -29.61 -1.36 -4.82
N SER A 632 -29.80 -2.26 -3.86
CA SER A 632 -29.01 -2.31 -2.63
C SER A 632 -28.87 -3.74 -2.12
N SER A 633 -27.98 -3.96 -1.15
CA SER A 633 -27.90 -5.25 -0.43
C SER A 633 -29.30 -5.63 0.12
N PRO A 634 -29.67 -6.91 0.17
CA PRO A 634 -30.95 -7.35 0.74
C PRO A 634 -31.17 -6.89 2.18
N LYS A 635 -30.11 -6.70 2.95
CA LYS A 635 -30.17 -6.17 4.33
C LYS A 635 -30.65 -4.70 4.38
N GLY A 636 -30.60 -3.97 3.25
CA GLY A 636 -31.15 -2.64 3.13
C GLY A 636 -32.67 -2.56 3.37
N GLU A 637 -33.41 -3.68 3.32
CA GLU A 637 -34.82 -3.73 3.75
C GLU A 637 -35.02 -3.44 5.24
N ARG A 638 -33.97 -3.60 6.06
CA ARG A 638 -34.00 -3.30 7.50
C ARG A 638 -33.84 -1.82 7.81
N THR A 639 -33.54 -0.98 6.79
CA THR A 639 -33.40 0.46 6.99
C THR A 639 -34.70 1.10 7.41
N SER A 640 -34.60 2.22 8.10
CA SER A 640 -35.76 3.00 8.54
C SER A 640 -36.63 3.46 7.39
N ILE A 641 -37.93 3.55 7.62
CA ILE A 641 -38.90 4.15 6.71
C ILE A 641 -38.67 5.67 6.70
N CYS A 642 -39.04 6.34 5.60
CA CYS A 642 -38.87 7.77 5.44
C CYS A 642 -39.48 8.55 6.62
N PRO A 643 -38.68 9.29 7.41
CA PRO A 643 -39.15 10.03 8.57
C PRO A 643 -39.66 11.43 8.20
N TYR A 644 -39.43 11.87 6.97
CA TYR A 644 -39.61 13.28 6.57
C TYR A 644 -40.94 13.57 5.86
N HIS A 645 -41.60 12.58 5.25
CA HIS A 645 -42.92 12.78 4.71
C HIS A 645 -43.98 12.65 5.79
N LYS A 646 -44.79 13.72 5.96
CA LYS A 646 -45.86 13.83 6.93
C LYS A 646 -47.15 14.19 6.22
N MET A 647 -48.26 13.64 6.67
CA MET A 647 -49.57 14.08 6.25
C MET A 647 -49.90 15.39 6.97
N ILE A 648 -50.21 16.43 6.19
CA ILE A 648 -50.70 17.71 6.71
C ILE A 648 -52.09 18.00 6.16
N HIS A 649 -52.86 18.75 6.91
CA HIS A 649 -54.19 19.19 6.55
C HIS A 649 -54.14 20.66 6.15
N LEU A 650 -54.61 20.99 4.97
CA LEU A 650 -54.57 22.33 4.39
C LEU A 650 -55.99 22.84 4.15
N ASP A 651 -56.13 24.15 4.16
CA ASP A 651 -57.32 24.84 3.69
C ASP A 651 -57.52 24.66 2.17
N LYS A 652 -58.69 24.97 1.63
CA LYS A 652 -58.99 24.87 0.18
C LYS A 652 -58.01 25.63 -0.72
N SER A 653 -57.43 26.71 -0.20
CA SER A 653 -56.42 27.51 -0.94
C SER A 653 -55.02 26.88 -0.92
N MET A 654 -54.80 25.86 -0.09
CA MET A 654 -53.52 25.21 0.18
C MET A 654 -52.42 26.16 0.73
N ARG A 655 -52.84 27.29 1.31
CA ARG A 655 -51.88 28.27 1.89
C ARG A 655 -51.68 28.15 3.40
N PHE A 656 -52.68 27.56 4.09
CA PHE A 656 -52.64 27.45 5.54
C PHE A 656 -52.87 26.01 5.98
N GLN A 657 -52.16 25.61 7.05
CA GLN A 657 -52.46 24.39 7.79
C GLN A 657 -53.72 24.63 8.62
N VAL A 658 -54.58 23.62 8.71
CA VAL A 658 -55.86 23.66 9.43
C VAL A 658 -55.99 22.40 10.31
N THR A 659 -56.83 22.48 11.34
CA THR A 659 -57.21 21.36 12.22
C THR A 659 -58.73 21.27 12.26
N ASP A 660 -59.26 20.18 12.84
CA ASP A 660 -60.71 19.95 13.03
C ASP A 660 -61.34 20.94 13.97
N ASN A 661 -60.59 21.68 14.75
CA ASN A 661 -61.05 22.75 15.62
C ASN A 661 -61.44 24.04 14.86
N CYS A 662 -60.94 24.26 13.63
CA CYS A 662 -61.11 25.49 12.88
C CYS A 662 -61.74 25.29 11.52
N VAL A 663 -61.63 24.11 10.91
CA VAL A 663 -62.20 23.80 9.59
C VAL A 663 -62.82 22.40 9.62
N SER A 664 -63.97 22.24 8.98
CA SER A 664 -64.61 20.91 8.87
C SER A 664 -63.70 19.94 8.14
N VAL A 665 -63.63 18.69 8.61
CA VAL A 665 -62.81 17.63 7.99
C VAL A 665 -63.13 17.42 6.52
N SER A 666 -64.40 17.66 6.12
CA SER A 666 -64.86 17.61 4.69
C SER A 666 -64.23 18.71 3.80
N ASP A 667 -63.80 19.79 4.39
CA ASP A 667 -63.24 20.96 3.69
C ASP A 667 -61.71 21.00 3.74
N MET A 668 -61.10 20.02 4.38
CA MET A 668 -59.63 19.89 4.46
C MET A 668 -59.08 19.16 3.25
N ILE A 669 -57.93 19.64 2.77
CA ILE A 669 -57.11 18.94 1.78
C ILE A 669 -55.98 18.23 2.48
N ASN A 670 -56.00 16.90 2.48
CA ASN A 670 -54.96 16.05 3.02
C ASN A 670 -53.80 15.95 2.02
N LYS A 671 -52.61 16.40 2.38
CA LYS A 671 -51.47 16.43 1.49
C LYS A 671 -50.18 15.92 2.20
N SER A 672 -49.48 15.04 1.52
CA SER A 672 -48.14 14.68 1.98
C SER A 672 -47.17 15.84 1.79
N TRP A 673 -46.39 16.13 2.79
CA TRP A 673 -45.41 17.20 2.79
C TRP A 673 -44.05 16.72 3.27
N PHE A 674 -42.98 17.14 2.57
CA PHE A 674 -41.59 16.80 2.94
C PHE A 674 -41.08 17.82 3.94
N VAL A 675 -40.87 17.38 5.19
CA VAL A 675 -40.52 18.24 6.35
C VAL A 675 -39.21 17.81 6.95
N LEU A 676 -38.17 18.61 6.76
CA LEU A 676 -36.88 18.41 7.43
C LEU A 676 -36.88 19.02 8.85
N PRO A 677 -36.09 18.59 9.79
CA PRO A 677 -35.81 19.29 11.04
C PRO A 677 -35.38 20.73 10.80
N PRO A 678 -35.65 21.69 11.70
CA PRO A 678 -35.48 23.13 11.44
C PRO A 678 -34.07 23.52 11.02
N THR A 679 -33.05 22.98 11.69
CA THR A 679 -31.63 23.24 11.33
C THR A 679 -31.28 22.66 9.96
N MET A 680 -31.73 21.43 9.65
CA MET A 680 -31.51 20.83 8.32
C MET A 680 -32.24 21.65 7.25
N GLU A 681 -33.50 22.03 7.48
CA GLU A 681 -34.32 22.87 6.55
C GLU A 681 -33.60 24.18 6.26
N TYR A 682 -33.08 24.87 7.31
CA TYR A 682 -32.45 26.18 7.18
C TYR A 682 -31.31 26.15 6.14
N TYR A 683 -30.38 25.18 6.22
CA TYR A 683 -29.29 25.06 5.26
C TYR A 683 -29.71 24.43 3.94
N TYR A 684 -30.62 23.43 3.97
CA TYR A 684 -31.04 22.69 2.79
C TYR A 684 -31.77 23.59 1.77
N LYS A 685 -32.71 24.46 2.20
CA LYS A 685 -33.46 25.36 1.31
C LYS A 685 -32.57 26.36 0.55
N ILE A 686 -31.40 26.72 1.11
CA ILE A 686 -30.47 27.65 0.47
C ILE A 686 -29.91 27.03 -0.83
N LYS A 687 -29.63 25.71 -0.81
CA LYS A 687 -29.08 24.99 -1.95
C LYS A 687 -30.10 24.27 -2.81
N ASN A 688 -31.34 24.13 -2.33
CA ASN A 688 -32.41 23.40 -2.99
C ASN A 688 -33.60 24.31 -3.18
N SER A 689 -33.64 25.10 -4.26
CA SER A 689 -34.68 26.08 -4.58
C SER A 689 -36.06 25.46 -4.75
N GLY A 690 -36.16 24.16 -5.02
CA GLY A 690 -37.42 23.41 -5.10
C GLY A 690 -38.02 23.01 -3.74
N TYR A 691 -37.28 23.22 -2.63
CA TYR A 691 -37.81 22.88 -1.31
C TYR A 691 -38.94 23.81 -0.90
N ARG A 692 -40.06 23.21 -0.46
CA ARG A 692 -41.24 23.95 0.01
C ARG A 692 -41.31 23.87 1.52
N THR A 693 -41.24 25.03 2.19
CA THR A 693 -41.44 25.15 3.64
C THR A 693 -42.90 24.84 4.01
N LEU A 694 -43.09 24.41 5.26
CA LEU A 694 -44.43 24.17 5.78
C LEU A 694 -45.26 25.46 5.70
N PRO A 695 -46.52 25.42 5.21
CA PRO A 695 -47.43 26.53 5.33
C PRO A 695 -47.71 26.90 6.80
N PRO A 696 -47.94 28.19 7.13
CA PRO A 696 -48.33 28.57 8.50
C PRO A 696 -49.71 28.01 8.84
N TYR A 697 -50.02 27.89 10.12
CA TYR A 697 -51.37 27.61 10.57
C TYR A 697 -52.32 28.81 10.25
N MET A 698 -53.57 28.48 9.96
CA MET A 698 -54.63 29.49 9.81
C MET A 698 -54.86 30.21 11.17
N GLU A 699 -55.11 31.51 11.12
CA GLU A 699 -55.38 32.29 12.34
C GLU A 699 -56.62 31.73 13.05
N GLY A 700 -56.51 31.51 14.38
CA GLY A 700 -57.56 30.88 15.19
C GLY A 700 -57.62 29.35 15.16
N CYS A 701 -56.78 28.67 14.38
CA CYS A 701 -56.61 27.23 14.50
C CYS A 701 -55.68 26.91 15.67
N GLU A 702 -56.08 26.01 16.56
CA GLU A 702 -55.14 25.40 17.53
C GLU A 702 -54.08 24.56 16.84
N VAL A 703 -52.84 24.65 17.32
CA VAL A 703 -51.75 23.91 16.76
C VAL A 703 -51.98 22.42 17.06
N GLY A 704 -52.14 21.60 16.02
CA GLY A 704 -52.18 20.15 16.12
C GLY A 704 -50.86 19.56 16.61
N GLU A 705 -50.53 18.32 16.24
CA GLU A 705 -49.18 17.78 16.56
C GLU A 705 -48.11 18.80 16.18
N ALA A 706 -47.45 19.39 17.21
CA ALA A 706 -46.52 20.49 17.02
C ALA A 706 -45.27 20.02 16.26
N PHE A 707 -45.17 20.42 15.01
CA PHE A 707 -43.86 20.36 14.32
C PHE A 707 -42.92 21.31 15.05
N GLN A 708 -41.76 20.84 15.42
CA GLN A 708 -40.72 21.67 16.01
C GLN A 708 -40.46 22.87 15.09
N VAL A 709 -40.82 24.08 15.55
CA VAL A 709 -40.76 25.32 14.74
C VAL A 709 -39.38 25.98 14.84
N MET A 710 -38.63 25.70 15.92
CA MET A 710 -37.31 26.27 16.18
C MET A 710 -36.35 25.23 16.77
N GLU A 711 -35.07 25.42 16.54
CA GLU A 711 -33.99 24.55 17.04
C GLU A 711 -32.75 25.37 17.33
N MET A 712 -32.03 25.04 18.40
CA MET A 712 -30.73 25.61 18.65
C MET A 712 -29.66 25.01 17.72
N ILE A 713 -28.94 25.89 17.04
CA ILE A 713 -27.74 25.53 16.29
C ILE A 713 -26.56 25.39 17.25
N TYR A 714 -26.38 26.41 18.14
CA TYR A 714 -25.31 26.47 19.14
C TYR A 714 -25.71 27.27 20.36
N PRO A 715 -25.35 26.83 21.59
CA PRO A 715 -24.83 25.49 21.92
C PRO A 715 -25.90 24.42 21.74
N LYS A 716 -25.53 23.17 21.55
CA LYS A 716 -26.50 22.06 21.61
C LYS A 716 -26.78 21.69 23.06
N ASN A 717 -27.91 20.99 23.32
CA ASN A 717 -28.28 20.55 24.64
C ASN A 717 -27.16 19.73 25.31
N ASN A 718 -26.85 20.05 26.57
CA ASN A 718 -25.75 19.47 27.37
C ASN A 718 -24.35 19.68 26.77
N ALA A 719 -24.15 20.67 25.93
CA ALA A 719 -22.86 21.00 25.38
C ALA A 719 -21.93 21.57 26.46
N ILE A 720 -20.64 21.26 26.33
CA ILE A 720 -19.58 21.94 27.11
C ILE A 720 -19.03 23.06 26.23
N VAL A 721 -18.99 24.25 26.76
CA VAL A 721 -18.59 25.47 26.08
C VAL A 721 -17.39 26.08 26.80
N TYR A 722 -16.38 26.48 26.04
CA TYR A 722 -15.22 27.21 26.55
C TYR A 722 -15.28 28.66 26.07
N ILE A 723 -15.11 29.60 26.98
CA ILE A 723 -15.05 31.03 26.64
C ILE A 723 -13.60 31.35 26.28
N PRO A 724 -13.31 31.81 25.04
CA PRO A 724 -11.98 32.22 24.67
C PRO A 724 -11.59 33.49 25.45
N LEU A 725 -10.29 33.61 25.80
CA LEU A 725 -9.71 34.89 26.26
C LEU A 725 -9.30 35.64 25.00
N GLU A 726 -9.66 36.93 24.97
CA GLU A 726 -9.20 37.84 23.92
C GLU A 726 -7.72 38.27 24.16
N PHE A 727 -7.09 38.84 23.16
CA PHE A 727 -5.68 39.27 23.25
C PHE A 727 -5.40 40.28 24.37
N ASN A 728 -6.44 41.03 24.82
CA ASN A 728 -6.37 41.97 25.93
C ASN A 728 -6.55 41.32 27.31
N GLY A 729 -6.71 39.99 27.38
CA GLY A 729 -6.95 39.23 28.62
C GLY A 729 -8.38 39.26 29.14
N GLU A 730 -9.31 39.89 28.42
CA GLU A 730 -10.74 39.87 28.77
C GLU A 730 -11.40 38.58 28.30
N LYS A 731 -12.49 38.19 28.97
CA LYS A 731 -13.30 37.06 28.54
C LYS A 731 -14.05 37.41 27.25
N GLY A 732 -13.84 36.62 26.24
CA GLY A 732 -14.54 36.72 24.97
C GLY A 732 -16.05 36.43 25.10
N LYS A 733 -16.76 36.58 23.99
CA LYS A 733 -18.20 36.29 23.91
C LYS A 733 -18.43 34.96 23.19
N ILE A 734 -19.44 34.23 23.63
CA ILE A 734 -20.01 33.14 22.86
C ILE A 734 -21.21 33.65 22.10
N VAL A 735 -21.40 33.14 20.85
CA VAL A 735 -22.56 33.51 20.04
C VAL A 735 -23.55 32.38 20.08
N LEU A 736 -24.64 32.56 20.80
CA LEU A 736 -25.82 31.68 20.72
C LEU A 736 -26.40 31.76 19.32
N SER A 737 -26.80 30.64 18.73
CA SER A 737 -27.42 30.62 17.40
C SER A 737 -28.60 29.64 17.37
N ALA A 738 -29.70 30.09 16.87
CA ALA A 738 -30.92 29.32 16.68
C ALA A 738 -31.48 29.47 15.25
N THR A 739 -32.35 28.57 14.85
CA THR A 739 -33.11 28.65 13.62
C THR A 739 -34.61 28.61 13.90
N HIS A 740 -35.38 29.31 13.07
CA HIS A 740 -36.84 29.32 13.12
C HIS A 740 -37.40 29.12 11.72
N ARG A 741 -38.51 28.35 11.60
CA ARG A 741 -39.14 28.06 10.28
C ARG A 741 -39.87 29.28 9.72
N GLY A 742 -40.46 30.09 10.58
CA GLY A 742 -41.24 31.30 10.20
C GLY A 742 -40.32 32.41 9.70
N ASN A 743 -40.56 32.94 8.52
CA ASN A 743 -39.88 34.12 8.03
C ASN A 743 -40.32 35.37 8.87
N GLY A 744 -39.34 36.11 9.38
CA GLY A 744 -39.58 37.30 10.21
C GLY A 744 -40.02 37.02 11.64
N ALA A 745 -40.02 35.77 12.10
CA ALA A 745 -40.31 35.41 13.47
C ALA A 745 -39.37 36.15 14.45
N LYS A 746 -39.89 36.52 15.61
CA LYS A 746 -39.10 37.10 16.72
C LYS A 746 -38.79 36.01 17.73
N ILE A 747 -37.53 35.92 18.15
CA ILE A 747 -37.11 35.03 19.22
C ILE A 747 -36.70 35.88 20.43
N PHE A 748 -37.30 35.61 21.57
CA PHE A 748 -36.98 36.18 22.89
C PHE A 748 -36.04 35.22 23.62
N TRP A 749 -34.87 35.69 23.98
CA TRP A 749 -33.81 34.90 24.61
C TRP A 749 -33.76 35.11 26.12
N HIS A 750 -33.70 33.99 26.89
CA HIS A 750 -33.56 34.01 28.34
C HIS A 750 -32.43 33.09 28.76
N LEU A 751 -31.54 33.61 29.60
CA LEU A 751 -30.46 32.82 30.23
C LEU A 751 -30.74 32.75 31.74
N ASP A 752 -30.80 31.57 32.30
CA ASP A 752 -31.12 31.31 33.72
C ASP A 752 -32.37 32.06 34.20
N GLY A 753 -33.39 32.10 33.37
CA GLY A 753 -34.63 32.79 33.66
C GLY A 753 -34.62 34.32 33.41
N MET A 754 -33.48 34.94 33.15
CA MET A 754 -33.35 36.34 32.88
C MET A 754 -33.44 36.63 31.36
N PHE A 755 -34.25 37.61 30.95
CA PHE A 755 -34.34 38.07 29.58
C PHE A 755 -33.02 38.74 29.15
N ILE A 756 -32.42 38.30 28.03
CA ILE A 756 -31.14 38.81 27.53
C ILE A 756 -31.26 39.54 26.18
N GLY A 757 -32.38 39.40 25.48
CA GLY A 757 -32.60 40.14 24.25
C GLY A 757 -33.57 39.48 23.27
N THR A 758 -33.81 40.17 22.14
CA THR A 758 -34.71 39.71 21.07
C THR A 758 -33.96 39.72 19.74
N THR A 759 -34.20 38.73 18.89
CA THR A 759 -33.65 38.67 17.55
C THR A 759 -34.77 38.48 16.52
N THR A 760 -34.57 38.99 15.31
CA THR A 760 -35.50 38.84 14.17
C THR A 760 -34.69 38.49 12.93
N ASN A 761 -35.13 37.57 12.08
CA ASN A 761 -34.51 37.07 10.86
C ASN A 761 -33.18 36.27 11.08
N PHE A 762 -32.22 36.92 11.75
CA PHE A 762 -30.96 36.28 12.13
C PHE A 762 -30.94 36.04 13.63
N HIS A 763 -31.15 34.79 14.02
CA HIS A 763 -31.27 34.43 15.43
C HIS A 763 -29.89 34.09 16.04
N GLN A 764 -29.10 35.15 16.21
CA GLN A 764 -27.79 35.09 16.89
C GLN A 764 -27.69 36.10 18.03
N MET A 765 -27.16 35.67 19.17
CA MET A 765 -27.04 36.48 20.38
C MET A 765 -25.66 36.28 21.01
N ALA A 766 -24.86 37.33 21.11
CA ALA A 766 -23.58 37.29 21.76
C ALA A 766 -23.71 37.49 23.27
N ILE A 767 -23.20 36.58 24.09
CA ILE A 767 -23.25 36.61 25.56
C ILE A 767 -21.90 36.30 26.19
N SER A 768 -21.71 36.72 27.44
CA SER A 768 -20.55 36.39 28.29
C SER A 768 -21.05 35.74 29.59
N PRO A 769 -21.44 34.43 29.55
CA PRO A 769 -21.95 33.76 30.74
C PRO A 769 -20.85 33.49 31.77
N SER A 770 -21.20 33.28 33.02
CA SER A 770 -20.30 32.82 34.07
C SER A 770 -19.87 31.38 33.86
N VAL A 771 -18.84 30.92 34.57
CA VAL A 771 -18.47 29.50 34.62
C VAL A 771 -19.54 28.75 35.39
N GLY A 772 -20.02 27.63 34.89
CA GLY A 772 -21.06 26.82 35.52
C GLY A 772 -22.09 26.27 34.55
N GLN A 773 -23.12 25.64 35.08
CA GLN A 773 -24.27 25.16 34.33
C GLN A 773 -25.27 26.30 34.10
N HIS A 774 -25.72 26.42 32.84
CA HIS A 774 -26.69 27.43 32.43
C HIS A 774 -27.91 26.79 31.78
N GLN A 775 -29.05 27.41 31.95
CA GLN A 775 -30.31 27.05 31.25
C GLN A 775 -30.65 28.17 30.26
N LEU A 776 -30.70 27.80 28.97
CA LEU A 776 -31.11 28.69 27.91
C LEU A 776 -32.56 28.39 27.54
N THR A 777 -33.39 29.42 27.56
CA THR A 777 -34.77 29.35 27.10
C THR A 777 -34.97 30.34 25.95
N ILE A 778 -35.47 29.87 24.83
CA ILE A 778 -35.94 30.73 23.74
C ILE A 778 -37.44 30.56 23.58
N VAL A 779 -38.08 31.68 23.30
CA VAL A 779 -39.55 31.74 23.08
C VAL A 779 -39.81 32.54 21.80
N ASP A 780 -40.66 32.10 20.93
CA ASP A 780 -41.06 32.85 19.74
C ASP A 780 -42.21 33.83 20.02
N ASP A 781 -42.58 34.62 19.01
CA ASP A 781 -43.69 35.58 19.08
C ASP A 781 -45.08 34.95 19.13
N LYS A 782 -45.17 33.62 19.03
CA LYS A 782 -46.38 32.82 19.16
C LYS A 782 -46.46 32.05 20.46
N GLY A 783 -45.43 32.14 21.31
CA GLY A 783 -45.38 31.48 22.62
C GLY A 783 -44.76 30.09 22.58
N GLU A 784 -44.30 29.59 21.42
CA GLU A 784 -43.55 28.33 21.33
C GLU A 784 -42.23 28.46 22.12
N ARG A 785 -41.91 27.44 22.92
CA ARG A 785 -40.78 27.49 23.87
C ARG A 785 -39.84 26.34 23.65
N LEU A 786 -38.52 26.65 23.60
CA LEU A 786 -37.44 25.67 23.61
C LEU A 786 -36.51 25.92 24.79
N VAL A 787 -36.30 24.90 25.60
CA VAL A 787 -35.41 24.94 26.76
C VAL A 787 -34.29 23.95 26.58
N GLN A 788 -33.06 24.37 26.84
CA GLN A 788 -31.91 23.47 26.89
C GLN A 788 -30.84 23.93 27.89
N SER A 789 -29.97 23.03 28.29
CA SER A 789 -28.87 23.32 29.22
C SER A 789 -27.53 23.22 28.55
N PHE A 790 -26.55 23.99 29.04
CA PHE A 790 -25.14 23.87 28.63
C PHE A 790 -24.23 24.21 29.82
N MET A 791 -22.99 23.69 29.77
CA MET A 791 -21.97 23.93 30.80
C MET A 791 -20.89 24.85 30.24
N VAL A 792 -20.55 25.89 31.00
CA VAL A 792 -19.38 26.75 30.69
C VAL A 792 -18.25 26.36 31.60
N LEU A 793 -17.09 26.01 30.99
CA LEU A 793 -15.88 25.69 31.70
C LEU A 793 -14.82 26.79 31.56
N ASP A 794 -14.01 26.97 32.60
CA ASP A 794 -12.81 27.77 32.52
C ASP A 794 -11.68 26.99 31.84
N LYS A 795 -10.87 27.67 31.04
CA LYS A 795 -9.79 27.07 30.24
C LYS A 795 -8.75 26.36 31.11
N ASP A 796 -8.62 26.77 32.37
CA ASP A 796 -7.62 26.28 33.32
C ASP A 796 -8.07 25.04 34.14
N LYS A 797 -9.31 24.60 34.02
CA LYS A 797 -9.81 23.38 34.68
C LYS A 797 -10.16 22.36 33.62
N LYS A 798 -9.25 21.39 33.39
CA LYS A 798 -9.62 20.17 32.69
C LYS A 798 -10.76 19.45 33.44
N PRO A 799 -11.75 18.89 32.72
CA PRO A 799 -12.82 18.09 33.30
C PRO A 799 -12.28 16.86 34.00
#